data_e1e80b7d6deb95e707f4b034735b070e
#
_entry.id   e1e80b7d6deb95e707f4b034735b070e
#
_cell.length_a   1.000
_cell.length_b   1.000
_cell.length_c   1.000
_cell.angle_alpha   90.00
_cell.angle_beta   90.00
_cell.angle_gamma   90.00
#
_symmetry.space_group_name_H-M   'P 1'
#
loop_
_entity.id
_entity.type
_entity.pdbx_description
1 polymer ?
#
loop_
_entity_poly.entity_id
_entity_poly.type
_entity_poly.pdbx_seq_one_letter_code
_entity_poly.pdbx_strand_id
1 'polypeptide(L)'
;MHNKSHLSPVILSLCGLFMASNTFGSISIDGVIDEPEWQNALVYSDFVTVEPLTGGPAKYSTEVRMITNDEGIFVAFTNYQPPSVKRVKRQFPRDAQIEADRNIVSIDFDGTALAGYDFTVGSANSMQDGIVTPGSYSGDWDGTWYSQTSSEADYWYSEIHIPWTVAPMSKSQDGRKKMAVWFSRVVYNESLRFAFPNAYYSRTTFMEDWQPLEVDQVEASTMDWFPYVSYSKDLQNNIQSDTYNTGLDFIWRPNSSTQVTGAINPDFGQVESDDLVVNFSAFETYVTEKRPFFTENQALFSSSLPNEDVVLYTRRIGAGPAGSNNGLVDIDLALKVTHFGDNTDMGLFAVREEDSAGSLGGDFISSRIQRKVGGLSIGHRLTHVDRAVLNRQATVQVADMIWQKSEGIQFRGQILYTDIQQQANTVNNQLKLDQKDFAGWASWSYAPSDEWYHYAAISSYGDKFDMNDLGYMRRNGFDEVFASSRHDRLQYAPESSILSSSTELEYGYKRNTEGDRLSLYTELDHTWTFRSTRTLSIEAGLKAPGNDDLKTRGNGLLATPARYWLETKYASPRGNNFTYDTRLEVKYDDQEKNRLKLIFSPQLYLSESLTLGGKLSYRNMQEWLIWDFDTQQLAGFKAERYGADIRFDWYPSSRQEVRLKFQWVGIDAEQVESYQLNSNGSLQLSSSAASDFSLSDTALQVRYRYQLAPLSNIFLVYSRGGYFASDDGDEGARTLLHKGWDGVQVESIIAKVRYRF
;
A
#
# COMPACT_ATOMS: atom_id res chain seq x y z
N MET A 1 -9.65 17.20 -59.00
CA MET A 1 -9.40 15.83 -59.47
C MET A 1 -9.31 14.94 -58.25
N HIS A 2 -10.27 14.06 -58.13
CA HIS A 2 -10.45 13.13 -56.98
C HIS A 2 -9.35 12.07 -56.97
N ASN A 3 -8.83 11.73 -55.80
CA ASN A 3 -8.31 10.40 -55.58
C ASN A 3 -8.79 9.91 -54.20
N LYS A 4 -9.76 9.01 -54.22
CA LYS A 4 -10.24 8.21 -53.09
C LYS A 4 -9.33 6.99 -52.99
N SER A 5 -8.61 6.83 -51.88
CA SER A 5 -7.97 5.58 -51.52
C SER A 5 -8.92 4.78 -50.58
N HIS A 6 -9.37 3.65 -51.10
CA HIS A 6 -10.18 2.65 -50.35
C HIS A 6 -9.31 1.89 -49.38
N LEU A 7 -9.61 1.96 -48.09
CA LEU A 7 -9.15 1.05 -47.08
C LEU A 7 -10.18 -0.11 -46.98
N SER A 8 -9.78 -1.30 -47.41
CA SER A 8 -10.56 -2.54 -47.22
C SER A 8 -10.36 -3.03 -45.77
N PRO A 9 -11.42 -3.49 -45.08
CA PRO A 9 -11.30 -4.13 -43.80
C PRO A 9 -10.80 -5.56 -43.95
N VAL A 10 -9.64 -5.89 -43.43
CA VAL A 10 -9.18 -7.27 -43.24
C VAL A 10 -9.86 -7.80 -41.97
N ILE A 11 -10.92 -8.56 -42.17
CA ILE A 11 -11.54 -9.39 -41.13
C ILE A 11 -10.67 -10.64 -40.98
N LEU A 12 -9.89 -10.74 -39.91
CA LEU A 12 -9.23 -12.00 -39.55
C LEU A 12 -10.24 -12.91 -38.88
N SER A 13 -10.67 -13.94 -39.68
CA SER A 13 -11.46 -15.05 -39.19
C SER A 13 -10.51 -16.08 -38.57
N LEU A 14 -10.37 -16.12 -37.26
CA LEU A 14 -9.71 -17.20 -36.53
C LEU A 14 -10.79 -18.24 -36.17
N CYS A 15 -10.99 -19.24 -37.02
CA CYS A 15 -11.75 -20.46 -36.69
C CYS A 15 -10.91 -21.34 -35.76
N GLY A 16 -11.46 -21.63 -34.58
CA GLY A 16 -10.86 -22.49 -33.58
C GLY A 16 -10.76 -23.96 -34.04
N LEU A 17 -9.61 -24.54 -33.82
CA LEU A 17 -9.47 -25.98 -33.65
C LEU A 17 -9.70 -26.31 -32.17
N PHE A 18 -10.87 -26.82 -31.85
CA PHE A 18 -11.09 -27.54 -30.59
C PHE A 18 -10.41 -28.90 -30.70
N MET A 19 -9.24 -29.05 -30.08
CA MET A 19 -8.73 -30.37 -29.74
C MET A 19 -9.41 -30.82 -28.44
N ALA A 20 -10.26 -31.81 -28.53
CA ALA A 20 -10.77 -32.52 -27.37
C ALA A 20 -9.62 -33.34 -26.76
N SER A 21 -9.01 -32.84 -25.70
CA SER A 21 -8.16 -33.63 -24.82
C SER A 21 -9.06 -34.39 -23.85
N ASN A 22 -8.84 -35.69 -23.76
CA ASN A 22 -9.48 -36.56 -22.76
C ASN A 22 -9.06 -36.10 -21.37
N THR A 23 -9.94 -35.43 -20.67
CA THR A 23 -9.78 -35.03 -19.29
C THR A 23 -10.12 -36.19 -18.37
N PHE A 24 -9.14 -36.73 -17.67
CA PHE A 24 -9.36 -37.28 -16.34
C PHE A 24 -9.89 -36.11 -15.48
N GLY A 25 -10.92 -36.39 -14.65
CA GLY A 25 -11.69 -35.36 -13.97
C GLY A 25 -10.83 -34.28 -13.31
N SER A 26 -10.84 -33.07 -13.83
CA SER A 26 -10.28 -31.89 -13.19
C SER A 26 -11.32 -31.36 -12.22
N ILE A 27 -10.90 -30.98 -11.01
CA ILE A 27 -11.77 -30.30 -10.04
C ILE A 27 -12.27 -29.01 -10.68
N SER A 28 -13.59 -28.83 -10.75
CA SER A 28 -14.22 -27.62 -11.26
C SER A 28 -14.34 -26.60 -10.12
N ILE A 29 -13.89 -25.38 -10.33
CA ILE A 29 -14.03 -24.30 -9.33
C ILE A 29 -15.38 -23.62 -9.55
N ASP A 30 -16.45 -24.23 -9.04
CA ASP A 30 -17.82 -23.72 -9.18
C ASP A 30 -18.53 -23.41 -7.85
N GLY A 31 -17.86 -23.69 -6.72
CA GLY A 31 -18.34 -23.47 -5.36
C GLY A 31 -19.14 -24.64 -4.79
N VAL A 32 -19.12 -25.79 -5.45
CA VAL A 32 -19.81 -27.04 -5.01
C VAL A 32 -18.77 -28.13 -4.84
N ILE A 33 -18.64 -28.67 -3.62
CA ILE A 33 -17.63 -29.67 -3.25
C ILE A 33 -18.21 -31.07 -3.49
N ASP A 34 -18.44 -31.47 -4.74
CA ASP A 34 -19.10 -32.73 -5.09
C ASP A 34 -18.24 -33.65 -5.98
N GLU A 35 -17.08 -33.21 -6.45
CA GLU A 35 -16.20 -34.07 -7.25
C GLU A 35 -15.61 -35.20 -6.41
N PRO A 36 -15.50 -36.41 -7.02
CA PRO A 36 -14.96 -37.58 -6.35
C PRO A 36 -13.54 -37.40 -5.78
N GLU A 37 -12.76 -36.52 -6.38
CA GLU A 37 -11.39 -36.21 -6.02
C GLU A 37 -11.29 -35.69 -4.58
N TRP A 38 -12.27 -34.93 -4.11
CA TRP A 38 -12.33 -34.42 -2.75
C TRP A 38 -12.39 -35.51 -1.65
N GLN A 39 -12.72 -36.76 -2.03
CA GLN A 39 -12.69 -37.89 -1.10
C GLN A 39 -11.26 -38.28 -0.70
N ASN A 40 -10.26 -37.95 -1.53
CA ASN A 40 -8.86 -38.22 -1.28
C ASN A 40 -8.10 -37.02 -0.68
N ALA A 41 -8.80 -35.93 -0.35
CA ALA A 41 -8.20 -34.70 0.17
C ALA A 41 -7.61 -34.90 1.57
N LEU A 42 -6.56 -34.11 1.86
CA LEU A 42 -6.15 -33.86 3.23
C LEU A 42 -7.24 -33.02 3.90
N VAL A 43 -7.66 -33.43 5.11
CA VAL A 43 -8.75 -32.77 5.83
C VAL A 43 -8.22 -32.11 7.10
N TYR A 44 -8.59 -30.85 7.30
CA TYR A 44 -8.27 -30.04 8.48
C TYR A 44 -9.56 -29.51 9.10
N SER A 45 -9.82 -29.84 10.37
CA SER A 45 -11.07 -29.50 11.07
C SER A 45 -10.85 -28.92 12.48
N ASP A 46 -9.64 -29.07 13.05
CA ASP A 46 -9.35 -28.68 14.42
C ASP A 46 -9.03 -27.17 14.53
N PHE A 47 -9.96 -26.34 14.06
CA PHE A 47 -9.83 -24.89 14.12
C PHE A 47 -9.97 -24.39 15.55
N VAL A 48 -9.12 -23.41 15.89
CA VAL A 48 -9.14 -22.69 17.17
C VAL A 48 -9.45 -21.22 16.97
N THR A 49 -9.98 -20.56 18.00
CA THR A 49 -10.27 -19.14 17.99
C THR A 49 -8.99 -18.35 18.20
N VAL A 50 -8.59 -17.57 17.18
CA VAL A 50 -7.39 -16.73 17.18
C VAL A 50 -7.69 -15.22 17.23
N GLU A 51 -8.94 -14.83 16.98
CA GLU A 51 -9.43 -13.47 17.28
C GLU A 51 -10.82 -13.59 17.94
N PRO A 52 -10.95 -13.12 19.18
CA PRO A 52 -9.86 -12.78 20.13
C PRO A 52 -8.97 -13.99 20.40
N LEU A 53 -7.68 -13.78 20.65
CA LEU A 53 -6.71 -14.85 20.82
C LEU A 53 -6.98 -15.62 22.13
N THR A 54 -7.79 -16.67 22.05
CA THR A 54 -8.13 -17.53 23.18
C THR A 54 -7.52 -18.91 23.08
N GLY A 55 -7.15 -19.35 21.87
CA GLY A 55 -6.70 -20.71 21.58
C GLY A 55 -7.76 -21.78 21.83
N GLY A 56 -8.99 -21.40 22.23
CA GLY A 56 -10.09 -22.31 22.46
C GLY A 56 -10.70 -22.86 21.17
N PRO A 57 -11.54 -23.93 21.25
CA PRO A 57 -12.21 -24.47 20.07
C PRO A 57 -13.00 -23.40 19.31
N ALA A 58 -13.05 -23.51 17.97
CA ALA A 58 -13.85 -22.64 17.15
C ALA A 58 -15.34 -22.74 17.50
N LYS A 59 -16.01 -21.58 17.63
CA LYS A 59 -17.46 -21.50 17.94
C LYS A 59 -18.31 -22.15 16.85
N TYR A 60 -17.88 -22.06 15.60
CA TYR A 60 -18.56 -22.63 14.44
C TYR A 60 -17.59 -23.55 13.70
N SER A 61 -18.03 -24.76 13.38
CA SER A 61 -17.17 -25.72 12.68
C SER A 61 -16.76 -25.23 11.30
N THR A 62 -15.52 -25.50 10.97
CA THR A 62 -14.92 -25.26 9.66
C THR A 62 -14.16 -26.50 9.27
N GLU A 63 -14.39 -27.01 8.08
CA GLU A 63 -13.62 -28.10 7.48
C GLU A 63 -12.91 -27.57 6.24
N VAL A 64 -11.63 -27.85 6.12
CA VAL A 64 -10.83 -27.55 4.93
C VAL A 64 -10.38 -28.86 4.29
N ARG A 65 -10.58 -28.98 3.01
CA ARG A 65 -10.06 -30.06 2.17
C ARG A 65 -8.99 -29.49 1.26
N MET A 66 -7.86 -30.15 1.16
CA MET A 66 -6.75 -29.73 0.31
C MET A 66 -6.25 -30.90 -0.54
N ILE A 67 -6.09 -30.64 -1.83
CA ILE A 67 -5.53 -31.58 -2.82
C ILE A 67 -4.41 -30.86 -3.57
N THR A 68 -3.36 -31.59 -3.90
CA THR A 68 -2.32 -31.16 -4.82
C THR A 68 -2.24 -32.11 -6.02
N ASN A 69 -2.13 -31.58 -7.21
CA ASN A 69 -1.94 -32.32 -8.44
C ASN A 69 -1.01 -31.55 -9.42
N ASP A 70 -0.91 -31.97 -10.66
CA ASP A 70 -0.06 -31.33 -11.66
C ASP A 70 -0.49 -29.90 -12.01
N GLU A 71 -1.76 -29.54 -11.79
CA GLU A 71 -2.30 -28.20 -12.10
C GLU A 71 -2.03 -27.19 -10.96
N GLY A 72 -1.92 -27.66 -9.71
CA GLY A 72 -1.74 -26.76 -8.59
C GLY A 72 -2.25 -27.32 -7.26
N ILE A 73 -2.61 -26.39 -6.38
CA ILE A 73 -3.19 -26.63 -5.07
C ILE A 73 -4.67 -26.27 -5.14
N PHE A 74 -5.52 -27.21 -4.76
CA PHE A 74 -6.96 -27.03 -4.65
C PHE A 74 -7.35 -27.04 -3.17
N VAL A 75 -8.10 -26.04 -2.74
CA VAL A 75 -8.56 -25.89 -1.35
C VAL A 75 -10.05 -25.63 -1.35
N ALA A 76 -10.79 -26.42 -0.58
CA ALA A 76 -12.22 -26.23 -0.38
C ALA A 76 -12.53 -26.01 1.11
N PHE A 77 -13.34 -24.99 1.42
CA PHE A 77 -13.83 -24.71 2.77
C PHE A 77 -15.32 -25.06 2.87
N THR A 78 -15.67 -25.81 3.91
CA THR A 78 -17.04 -26.00 4.36
C THR A 78 -17.23 -25.25 5.66
N ASN A 79 -18.03 -24.19 5.65
CA ASN A 79 -18.21 -23.28 6.77
C ASN A 79 -19.61 -23.42 7.35
N TYR A 80 -19.77 -24.05 8.53
CA TYR A 80 -21.02 -24.02 9.26
C TYR A 80 -21.30 -22.64 9.83
N GLN A 81 -22.46 -22.06 9.51
CA GLN A 81 -22.92 -20.77 10.02
C GLN A 81 -24.45 -20.76 10.02
N PRO A 82 -25.08 -21.03 11.18
CA PRO A 82 -26.52 -21.16 11.26
C PRO A 82 -27.22 -19.84 10.94
N PRO A 83 -28.50 -19.86 10.49
CA PRO A 83 -29.24 -18.65 10.13
C PRO A 83 -29.41 -17.62 11.25
N SER A 84 -29.23 -18.02 12.51
CA SER A 84 -29.20 -17.11 13.67
C SER A 84 -27.97 -16.21 13.70
N VAL A 85 -26.93 -16.55 12.96
CA VAL A 85 -25.69 -15.75 12.83
C VAL A 85 -25.70 -15.09 11.48
N LYS A 86 -25.81 -13.76 11.49
CA LYS A 86 -25.85 -12.98 10.24
C LYS A 86 -24.62 -13.26 9.40
N ARG A 87 -24.81 -13.76 8.19
CA ARG A 87 -23.76 -13.89 7.18
C ARG A 87 -23.60 -12.55 6.47
N VAL A 88 -22.39 -11.97 6.59
CA VAL A 88 -22.06 -10.71 5.93
C VAL A 88 -21.49 -11.02 4.56
N LYS A 89 -22.34 -10.87 3.54
CA LYS A 89 -22.02 -11.14 2.13
C LYS A 89 -21.98 -9.85 1.35
N ARG A 90 -20.79 -9.44 0.89
CA ARG A 90 -20.55 -8.17 0.21
C ARG A 90 -19.44 -8.33 -0.82
N GLN A 91 -19.58 -7.63 -1.95
CA GLN A 91 -18.55 -7.53 -2.97
C GLN A 91 -17.63 -6.35 -2.72
N PHE A 92 -16.35 -6.56 -2.98
CA PHE A 92 -15.28 -5.56 -2.88
C PHE A 92 -14.45 -5.58 -4.16
N PRO A 93 -13.74 -4.48 -4.49
CA PRO A 93 -12.72 -4.50 -5.53
C PRO A 93 -11.69 -5.58 -5.24
N ARG A 94 -11.06 -6.11 -6.27
CA ARG A 94 -9.90 -6.99 -6.08
C ARG A 94 -8.83 -6.24 -5.28
N ASP A 95 -8.20 -6.94 -4.35
CA ASP A 95 -7.13 -6.49 -3.44
C ASP A 95 -7.55 -5.41 -2.42
N ALA A 96 -8.82 -5.02 -2.41
CA ALA A 96 -9.37 -4.26 -1.30
C ALA A 96 -9.56 -5.14 -0.07
N GLN A 97 -9.43 -4.55 1.12
CA GLN A 97 -9.74 -5.24 2.37
C GLN A 97 -11.19 -5.74 2.37
N ILE A 98 -11.38 -7.04 2.50
CA ILE A 98 -12.71 -7.67 2.47
C ILE A 98 -13.36 -7.55 3.85
N GLU A 99 -14.33 -6.64 3.99
CA GLU A 99 -15.12 -6.43 5.21
C GLU A 99 -16.40 -7.27 5.19
N ALA A 100 -16.21 -8.60 5.08
CA ALA A 100 -17.27 -9.61 5.01
C ALA A 100 -16.79 -10.92 5.63
N ASP A 101 -17.68 -11.91 5.72
CA ASP A 101 -17.29 -13.28 6.03
C ASP A 101 -16.34 -13.77 4.94
N ARG A 102 -15.22 -14.39 5.32
CA ARG A 102 -14.15 -14.77 4.39
C ARG A 102 -13.33 -15.95 4.87
N ASN A 103 -12.75 -16.66 3.91
CA ASN A 103 -11.72 -17.67 4.12
C ASN A 103 -10.37 -17.15 3.64
N ILE A 104 -9.32 -17.63 4.27
CA ILE A 104 -7.94 -17.26 3.98
C ILE A 104 -7.12 -18.53 3.89
N VAL A 105 -6.33 -18.65 2.84
CA VAL A 105 -5.29 -19.67 2.66
C VAL A 105 -3.97 -18.93 2.57
N SER A 106 -3.06 -19.18 3.49
CA SER A 106 -1.70 -18.66 3.42
C SER A 106 -0.72 -19.80 3.18
N ILE A 107 0.19 -19.64 2.24
CA ILE A 107 1.15 -20.67 1.82
C ILE A 107 2.57 -20.08 1.80
N ASP A 108 3.46 -20.65 2.57
CA ASP A 108 4.90 -20.50 2.37
C ASP A 108 5.37 -21.65 1.47
N PHE A 109 5.58 -21.33 0.18
CA PHE A 109 5.98 -22.32 -0.82
C PHE A 109 7.37 -22.90 -0.60
N ASP A 110 8.17 -22.33 0.28
CA ASP A 110 9.53 -22.77 0.57
C ASP A 110 9.69 -23.31 2.00
N GLY A 111 8.68 -23.19 2.85
CA GLY A 111 8.69 -23.65 4.25
C GLY A 111 9.81 -23.01 5.09
N THR A 112 10.18 -21.77 4.77
CA THR A 112 11.29 -21.06 5.40
C THR A 112 10.85 -20.05 6.46
N ALA A 113 9.55 -19.81 6.59
CA ALA A 113 8.92 -18.79 7.43
C ALA A 113 9.41 -17.34 7.15
N LEU A 114 9.87 -17.05 5.94
CA LEU A 114 10.38 -15.73 5.54
C LEU A 114 9.49 -14.98 4.55
N ALA A 115 8.76 -15.70 3.72
CA ALA A 115 7.76 -15.15 2.82
C ALA A 115 6.64 -16.16 2.60
N GLY A 116 5.41 -15.72 2.78
CA GLY A 116 4.20 -16.48 2.51
C GLY A 116 3.28 -15.69 1.59
N TYR A 117 2.41 -16.38 0.89
CA TYR A 117 1.43 -15.80 -0.01
C TYR A 117 0.03 -16.04 0.55
N ASP A 118 -0.74 -14.99 0.64
CA ASP A 118 -2.08 -14.97 1.24
C ASP A 118 -3.13 -14.89 0.14
N PHE A 119 -4.12 -15.79 0.20
CA PHE A 119 -5.23 -15.88 -0.74
C PHE A 119 -6.53 -15.79 0.04
N THR A 120 -7.22 -14.67 -0.03
CA THR A 120 -8.44 -14.39 0.71
C THR A 120 -9.65 -14.36 -0.20
N VAL A 121 -10.69 -15.13 0.14
CA VAL A 121 -11.97 -15.20 -0.56
C VAL A 121 -13.11 -14.78 0.36
N GLY A 122 -13.82 -13.72 -0.02
CA GLY A 122 -15.05 -13.29 0.65
C GLY A 122 -16.24 -14.18 0.28
N SER A 123 -17.24 -14.26 1.15
CA SER A 123 -18.46 -15.05 0.93
C SER A 123 -19.29 -14.61 -0.30
N ALA A 124 -19.00 -13.46 -0.91
CA ALA A 124 -19.54 -12.99 -2.20
C ALA A 124 -18.52 -13.14 -3.35
N ASN A 125 -17.51 -13.98 -3.19
CA ASN A 125 -16.43 -14.23 -4.15
C ASN A 125 -15.57 -13.01 -4.49
N SER A 126 -15.43 -12.05 -3.56
CA SER A 126 -14.39 -11.03 -3.66
C SER A 126 -13.03 -11.67 -3.36
N MET A 127 -12.01 -11.29 -4.12
CA MET A 127 -10.67 -11.85 -4.01
C MET A 127 -9.69 -10.77 -3.53
N GLN A 128 -8.82 -11.16 -2.61
CA GLN A 128 -7.70 -10.34 -2.13
C GLN A 128 -6.50 -11.26 -2.00
N ASP A 129 -5.35 -10.81 -2.45
CA ASP A 129 -4.09 -11.53 -2.25
C ASP A 129 -2.98 -10.60 -1.75
N GLY A 130 -1.86 -11.19 -1.35
CA GLY A 130 -0.75 -10.43 -0.80
C GLY A 130 0.41 -11.30 -0.35
N ILE A 131 1.44 -10.64 0.14
CA ILE A 131 2.63 -11.29 0.68
C ILE A 131 2.72 -11.03 2.17
N VAL A 132 2.93 -12.10 2.92
CA VAL A 132 3.21 -12.10 4.36
C VAL A 132 4.71 -12.30 4.56
N THR A 133 5.32 -11.43 5.34
CA THR A 133 6.70 -11.57 5.80
C THR A 133 6.74 -11.40 7.32
N PRO A 134 7.78 -11.81 8.05
CA PRO A 134 7.85 -11.63 9.48
C PRO A 134 7.58 -10.17 9.91
N GLY A 135 6.44 -9.94 10.56
CA GLY A 135 5.98 -8.63 11.05
C GLY A 135 5.46 -7.66 9.99
N SER A 136 5.17 -8.11 8.76
CA SER A 136 4.62 -7.25 7.70
C SER A 136 3.69 -8.01 6.76
N TYR A 137 2.70 -7.28 6.22
CA TYR A 137 1.82 -7.72 5.14
C TYR A 137 1.82 -6.65 4.04
N SER A 138 1.92 -7.08 2.77
CA SER A 138 1.74 -6.21 1.61
C SER A 138 0.66 -6.79 0.70
N GLY A 139 -0.37 -5.99 0.40
CA GLY A 139 -1.42 -6.30 -0.57
C GLY A 139 -1.09 -5.85 -2.00
N ASP A 140 0.15 -5.45 -2.27
CA ASP A 140 0.53 -4.92 -3.59
C ASP A 140 0.87 -6.03 -4.60
N TRP A 141 0.92 -7.30 -4.15
CA TRP A 141 1.16 -8.45 -5.02
C TRP A 141 -0.16 -8.98 -5.59
N ASP A 142 -0.19 -9.28 -6.87
CA ASP A 142 -1.35 -9.77 -7.60
C ASP A 142 -1.01 -11.10 -8.30
N GLY A 143 -1.52 -12.22 -7.77
CA GLY A 143 -1.34 -13.57 -8.29
C GLY A 143 -2.45 -14.01 -9.23
N THR A 144 -2.13 -14.96 -10.13
CA THR A 144 -3.15 -15.62 -10.94
C THR A 144 -3.67 -16.86 -10.25
N TRP A 145 -4.85 -16.77 -9.64
CA TRP A 145 -5.55 -17.87 -8.99
C TRP A 145 -7.06 -17.72 -9.17
N TYR A 146 -7.83 -18.75 -8.82
CA TYR A 146 -9.25 -18.84 -9.13
C TYR A 146 -10.03 -19.19 -7.87
N SER A 147 -11.23 -18.67 -7.74
CA SER A 147 -12.13 -19.03 -6.66
C SER A 147 -13.58 -18.95 -7.07
N GLN A 148 -14.41 -19.70 -6.36
CA GLN A 148 -15.85 -19.61 -6.42
C GLN A 148 -16.45 -19.90 -5.06
N THR A 149 -17.61 -19.28 -4.78
CA THR A 149 -18.32 -19.46 -3.51
C THR A 149 -19.79 -19.78 -3.74
N SER A 150 -20.33 -20.60 -2.86
CA SER A 150 -21.77 -20.88 -2.83
C SER A 150 -22.30 -20.81 -1.37
N SER A 151 -23.63 -20.80 -1.24
CA SER A 151 -24.27 -20.67 0.07
C SER A 151 -25.54 -21.48 0.15
N GLU A 152 -25.69 -22.22 1.24
CA GLU A 152 -26.92 -22.89 1.67
C GLU A 152 -27.47 -22.28 2.97
N ALA A 153 -28.55 -22.85 3.52
CA ALA A 153 -29.17 -22.32 4.73
C ALA A 153 -28.17 -22.25 5.90
N ASP A 154 -27.51 -23.37 6.23
CA ASP A 154 -26.64 -23.50 7.40
C ASP A 154 -25.14 -23.42 7.06
N TYR A 155 -24.81 -23.45 5.76
CA TYR A 155 -23.43 -23.51 5.31
C TYR A 155 -23.14 -22.49 4.22
N TRP A 156 -21.88 -22.16 4.08
CA TRP A 156 -21.34 -21.56 2.88
C TRP A 156 -19.99 -22.21 2.54
N TYR A 157 -19.68 -22.23 1.27
CA TYR A 157 -18.54 -22.92 0.72
C TYR A 157 -17.66 -21.99 -0.08
N SER A 158 -16.37 -22.27 -0.10
CA SER A 158 -15.45 -21.65 -1.06
C SER A 158 -14.52 -22.71 -1.63
N GLU A 159 -14.33 -22.69 -2.93
CA GLU A 159 -13.32 -23.44 -3.65
C GLU A 159 -12.28 -22.50 -4.20
N ILE A 160 -11.02 -22.90 -4.10
CA ILE A 160 -9.86 -22.10 -4.47
C ILE A 160 -8.91 -23.01 -5.25
N HIS A 161 -8.46 -22.56 -6.42
CA HIS A 161 -7.39 -23.17 -7.19
C HIS A 161 -6.21 -22.22 -7.29
N ILE A 162 -5.06 -22.66 -6.80
CA ILE A 162 -3.79 -21.94 -6.77
C ILE A 162 -2.81 -22.69 -7.68
N PRO A 163 -2.62 -22.27 -8.95
CA PRO A 163 -1.69 -22.91 -9.86
C PRO A 163 -0.24 -22.87 -9.36
N TRP A 164 0.55 -23.89 -9.66
CA TRP A 164 1.98 -23.92 -9.32
C TRP A 164 2.78 -22.75 -9.90
N THR A 165 2.22 -22.06 -10.87
CA THR A 165 2.81 -20.86 -11.50
C THR A 165 2.41 -19.55 -10.82
N VAL A 166 1.64 -19.59 -9.73
CA VAL A 166 1.15 -18.38 -9.05
C VAL A 166 2.29 -17.53 -8.51
N ALA A 167 3.30 -18.18 -7.94
CA ALA A 167 4.45 -17.54 -7.32
C ALA A 167 5.74 -18.33 -7.65
N PRO A 168 6.89 -17.68 -7.72
CA PRO A 168 8.16 -18.39 -7.80
C PRO A 168 8.46 -19.10 -6.47
N MET A 169 9.07 -20.28 -6.58
CA MET A 169 9.40 -21.14 -5.45
C MET A 169 10.71 -21.90 -5.73
N SER A 170 11.48 -22.21 -4.68
CA SER A 170 12.70 -23.00 -4.80
C SER A 170 12.42 -24.42 -5.34
N LYS A 171 13.42 -25.03 -5.96
CA LYS A 171 13.35 -26.45 -6.38
C LYS A 171 13.65 -27.37 -5.20
N SER A 172 13.01 -28.54 -5.18
CA SER A 172 13.40 -29.62 -4.30
C SER A 172 14.60 -30.40 -4.85
N GLN A 173 15.44 -30.95 -3.99
CA GLN A 173 16.54 -31.84 -4.39
C GLN A 173 16.07 -33.30 -4.58
N ASP A 174 14.96 -33.69 -3.94
CA ASP A 174 14.48 -35.06 -3.84
C ASP A 174 13.17 -35.30 -4.61
N GLY A 175 12.71 -34.33 -5.41
CA GLY A 175 11.40 -34.40 -6.10
C GLY A 175 10.21 -34.10 -5.17
N ARG A 176 10.43 -33.89 -3.86
CA ARG A 176 9.41 -33.47 -2.89
C ARG A 176 9.74 -32.10 -2.35
N LYS A 177 8.72 -31.24 -2.28
CA LYS A 177 8.83 -29.88 -1.81
C LYS A 177 8.23 -29.73 -0.41
N LYS A 178 9.01 -29.11 0.48
CA LYS A 178 8.53 -28.69 1.79
C LYS A 178 7.86 -27.32 1.67
N MET A 179 6.66 -27.24 2.19
CA MET A 179 5.85 -26.02 2.25
C MET A 179 5.28 -25.88 3.66
N ALA A 180 4.71 -24.72 3.96
CA ALA A 180 3.88 -24.56 5.15
C ALA A 180 2.57 -23.86 4.79
N VAL A 181 1.47 -24.24 5.45
CA VAL A 181 0.12 -23.71 5.18
C VAL A 181 -0.55 -23.23 6.45
N TRP A 182 -1.38 -22.22 6.30
CA TRP A 182 -2.26 -21.70 7.32
C TRP A 182 -3.64 -21.44 6.74
N PHE A 183 -4.68 -21.90 7.44
CA PHE A 183 -6.07 -21.70 7.04
C PHE A 183 -6.79 -20.85 8.06
N SER A 184 -7.60 -19.90 7.60
CA SER A 184 -8.36 -19.07 8.50
C SER A 184 -9.76 -18.77 7.96
N ARG A 185 -10.69 -18.61 8.88
CA ARG A 185 -12.07 -18.19 8.64
C ARG A 185 -12.41 -17.01 9.52
N VAL A 186 -13.02 -15.97 8.93
CA VAL A 186 -13.54 -14.81 9.66
C VAL A 186 -15.06 -14.82 9.65
N VAL A 187 -15.69 -14.73 10.82
CA VAL A 187 -17.12 -14.45 11.02
C VAL A 187 -17.23 -12.97 11.34
N TYR A 188 -17.41 -12.16 10.30
CA TYR A 188 -17.23 -10.71 10.37
C TYR A 188 -18.19 -10.01 11.33
N ASN A 189 -19.46 -10.45 11.34
CA ASN A 189 -20.50 -9.87 12.20
C ASN A 189 -20.22 -10.06 13.71
N GLU A 190 -19.42 -11.04 14.10
CA GLU A 190 -19.06 -11.33 15.48
C GLU A 190 -17.61 -10.95 15.83
N SER A 191 -16.84 -10.43 14.89
CA SER A 191 -15.39 -10.18 15.03
C SER A 191 -14.62 -11.40 15.50
N LEU A 192 -14.99 -12.58 14.99
CA LEU A 192 -14.34 -13.84 15.31
C LEU A 192 -13.46 -14.27 14.12
N ARG A 193 -12.26 -14.75 14.44
CA ARG A 193 -11.39 -15.47 13.51
C ARG A 193 -11.06 -16.82 14.07
N PHE A 194 -11.22 -17.84 13.25
CA PHE A 194 -10.78 -19.21 13.54
C PHE A 194 -9.62 -19.55 12.61
N ALA A 195 -8.66 -20.31 13.09
CA ALA A 195 -7.52 -20.71 12.28
C ALA A 195 -7.05 -22.14 12.58
N PHE A 196 -6.40 -22.74 11.60
CA PHE A 196 -5.63 -23.96 11.69
C PHE A 196 -4.30 -23.78 10.93
N PRO A 197 -3.14 -24.09 11.52
CA PRO A 197 -2.92 -24.34 12.94
C PRO A 197 -3.14 -23.08 13.80
N ASN A 198 -2.92 -23.20 15.12
CA ASN A 198 -3.02 -22.10 16.08
C ASN A 198 -1.86 -21.10 15.90
N ALA A 199 -1.91 -20.36 14.81
CA ALA A 199 -0.99 -19.28 14.49
C ALA A 199 -1.75 -17.96 14.39
N TYR A 200 -1.13 -16.87 14.84
CA TYR A 200 -1.78 -15.57 14.94
C TYR A 200 -0.85 -14.44 14.51
N TYR A 201 -1.37 -13.48 13.74
CA TYR A 201 -0.60 -12.40 13.09
C TYR A 201 0.24 -11.54 14.04
N SER A 202 -0.16 -11.37 15.30
CA SER A 202 0.61 -10.57 16.26
C SER A 202 1.77 -11.32 16.90
N ARG A 203 1.86 -12.64 16.71
CA ARG A 203 3.01 -13.41 17.19
C ARG A 203 4.20 -13.19 16.27
N THR A 204 5.38 -13.06 16.85
CA THR A 204 6.64 -13.01 16.08
C THR A 204 6.93 -14.32 15.36
N THR A 205 6.35 -15.45 15.87
CA THR A 205 6.47 -16.80 15.31
C THR A 205 5.35 -17.12 14.31
N PHE A 206 4.49 -16.16 13.95
CA PHE A 206 3.28 -16.42 13.16
C PHE A 206 3.51 -17.37 11.97
N MET A 207 4.55 -17.12 11.17
CA MET A 207 4.86 -17.96 10.01
C MET A 207 5.55 -19.28 10.36
N GLU A 208 6.30 -19.31 11.46
CA GLU A 208 6.95 -20.54 11.97
C GLU A 208 5.92 -21.54 12.51
N ASP A 209 4.78 -21.03 12.99
CA ASP A 209 3.68 -21.83 13.56
C ASP A 209 2.78 -22.45 12.45
N TRP A 210 3.03 -22.20 11.15
CA TRP A 210 2.22 -22.78 10.08
C TRP A 210 2.42 -24.27 9.95
N GLN A 211 1.39 -24.98 9.49
CA GLN A 211 1.41 -26.43 9.33
C GLN A 211 2.38 -26.83 8.21
N PRO A 212 3.45 -27.57 8.52
CA PRO A 212 4.35 -28.08 7.48
C PRO A 212 3.65 -29.13 6.62
N LEU A 213 3.94 -29.12 5.33
CA LEU A 213 3.39 -30.00 4.31
C LEU A 213 4.51 -30.38 3.33
N GLU A 214 4.56 -31.67 2.94
CA GLU A 214 5.42 -32.13 1.84
C GLU A 214 4.56 -32.58 0.67
N VAL A 215 4.83 -31.99 -0.50
CA VAL A 215 4.14 -32.31 -1.75
C VAL A 215 5.12 -32.71 -2.83
N ASP A 216 4.65 -33.45 -3.84
CA ASP A 216 5.43 -33.70 -5.03
C ASP A 216 5.65 -32.39 -5.79
N GLN A 217 6.87 -32.12 -6.17
CA GLN A 217 7.19 -30.90 -6.91
C GLN A 217 6.83 -31.06 -8.38
N VAL A 218 6.01 -30.17 -8.89
CA VAL A 218 5.68 -30.08 -10.32
C VAL A 218 6.49 -28.94 -10.95
N GLU A 219 7.29 -29.26 -11.96
CA GLU A 219 7.98 -28.28 -12.78
C GLU A 219 6.97 -27.67 -13.76
N ALA A 220 6.57 -26.44 -13.49
CA ALA A 220 5.71 -25.69 -14.39
C ALA A 220 6.51 -24.62 -15.14
N SER A 221 6.29 -24.54 -16.45
CA SER A 221 6.82 -23.47 -17.29
C SER A 221 5.67 -22.75 -17.97
N THR A 222 5.63 -21.44 -17.89
CA THR A 222 4.61 -20.62 -18.53
C THR A 222 5.22 -19.39 -19.20
N MET A 223 4.55 -18.93 -20.25
CA MET A 223 4.88 -17.68 -20.91
C MET A 223 3.58 -16.96 -21.26
N ASP A 224 3.33 -15.87 -20.55
CA ASP A 224 2.13 -15.06 -20.72
C ASP A 224 2.48 -13.75 -21.42
N TRP A 225 1.69 -13.36 -22.40
CA TRP A 225 1.82 -12.10 -23.15
C TRP A 225 0.60 -11.24 -22.92
N PHE A 226 0.81 -9.95 -22.68
CA PHE A 226 -0.23 -8.97 -22.40
C PHE A 226 -0.12 -7.76 -23.34
N PRO A 227 -0.46 -7.90 -24.64
CA PRO A 227 -0.59 -6.73 -25.48
C PRO A 227 -1.71 -5.82 -24.98
N TYR A 228 -1.50 -4.53 -25.14
CA TYR A 228 -2.53 -3.55 -24.86
C TYR A 228 -2.62 -2.49 -25.95
N VAL A 229 -3.79 -1.87 -26.02
CA VAL A 229 -4.06 -0.67 -26.81
C VAL A 229 -4.85 0.28 -25.92
N SER A 230 -4.45 1.54 -25.90
CA SER A 230 -5.21 2.60 -25.22
C SER A 230 -5.41 3.81 -26.16
N TYR A 231 -6.49 4.51 -25.88
CA TYR A 231 -6.83 5.80 -26.46
C TYR A 231 -7.15 6.74 -25.31
N SER A 232 -6.54 7.91 -25.30
CA SER A 232 -6.92 9.00 -24.41
C SER A 232 -7.30 10.24 -25.21
N LYS A 233 -8.31 10.92 -24.69
CA LYS A 233 -8.69 12.25 -25.13
C LYS A 233 -8.62 13.16 -23.91
N ASP A 234 -7.70 14.11 -23.96
CA ASP A 234 -7.40 14.99 -22.84
C ASP A 234 -7.69 16.44 -23.21
N LEU A 235 -8.29 17.17 -22.27
CA LEU A 235 -8.44 18.60 -22.28
C LEU A 235 -7.69 19.14 -21.07
N GLN A 236 -6.59 19.86 -21.32
CA GLN A 236 -5.80 20.50 -20.28
C GLN A 236 -5.65 21.99 -20.60
N ASN A 237 -6.06 22.88 -19.69
CA ASN A 237 -6.01 24.34 -19.88
C ASN A 237 -6.60 24.79 -21.22
N ASN A 238 -7.72 24.22 -21.65
CA ASN A 238 -8.40 24.44 -22.94
C ASN A 238 -7.64 23.95 -24.18
N ILE A 239 -6.56 23.19 -24.03
CA ILE A 239 -5.86 22.52 -25.11
C ILE A 239 -6.32 21.07 -25.17
N GLN A 240 -6.87 20.66 -26.31
CA GLN A 240 -7.30 19.28 -26.55
C GLN A 240 -6.16 18.51 -27.20
N SER A 241 -5.91 17.29 -26.68
CA SER A 241 -5.00 16.31 -27.28
C SER A 241 -5.65 14.95 -27.35
N ASP A 242 -5.32 14.20 -28.40
CA ASP A 242 -5.72 12.81 -28.60
C ASP A 242 -4.45 11.97 -28.66
N THR A 243 -4.34 10.94 -27.83
CA THR A 243 -3.16 10.07 -27.75
C THR A 243 -3.56 8.60 -27.94
N TYR A 244 -2.78 7.89 -28.72
CA TYR A 244 -2.92 6.44 -28.93
C TYR A 244 -1.64 5.75 -28.50
N ASN A 245 -1.74 4.82 -27.56
CA ASN A 245 -0.61 4.05 -27.07
C ASN A 245 -0.83 2.56 -27.31
N THR A 246 0.25 1.88 -27.64
CA THR A 246 0.29 0.41 -27.77
C THR A 246 1.55 -0.11 -27.12
N GLY A 247 1.47 -1.22 -26.43
CA GLY A 247 2.64 -1.85 -25.83
C GLY A 247 2.40 -3.31 -25.49
N LEU A 248 3.40 -3.90 -24.89
CA LEU A 248 3.43 -5.32 -24.64
C LEU A 248 4.14 -5.60 -23.32
N ASP A 249 3.44 -6.24 -22.39
CA ASP A 249 4.09 -6.85 -21.22
C ASP A 249 4.21 -8.35 -21.46
N PHE A 250 5.22 -9.00 -20.88
CA PHE A 250 5.34 -10.44 -20.85
C PHE A 250 5.86 -10.94 -19.51
N ILE A 251 5.42 -12.13 -19.13
CA ILE A 251 5.88 -12.85 -17.95
C ILE A 251 6.29 -14.25 -18.41
N TRP A 252 7.56 -14.55 -18.27
CA TRP A 252 8.12 -15.85 -18.60
C TRP A 252 8.65 -16.53 -17.34
N ARG A 253 8.11 -17.70 -17.05
CA ARG A 253 8.57 -18.59 -15.97
C ARG A 253 9.15 -19.86 -16.63
N PRO A 254 10.46 -19.90 -16.92
CA PRO A 254 11.09 -21.08 -17.52
C PRO A 254 11.05 -22.30 -16.59
N ASN A 255 10.94 -22.09 -15.30
CA ASN A 255 10.79 -23.09 -14.24
C ASN A 255 10.18 -22.44 -13.00
N SER A 256 9.90 -23.24 -11.96
CA SER A 256 9.26 -22.76 -10.73
C SER A 256 10.08 -21.72 -9.94
N SER A 257 11.40 -21.67 -10.13
CA SER A 257 12.29 -20.80 -9.32
C SER A 257 12.67 -19.49 -10.01
N THR A 258 12.43 -19.36 -11.31
CA THR A 258 12.88 -18.18 -12.07
C THR A 258 11.73 -17.53 -12.80
N GLN A 259 11.64 -16.21 -12.69
CA GLN A 259 10.70 -15.41 -13.44
C GLN A 259 11.41 -14.24 -14.13
N VAL A 260 11.07 -14.03 -15.39
CA VAL A 260 11.48 -12.89 -16.21
C VAL A 260 10.21 -12.12 -16.58
N THR A 261 10.13 -10.86 -16.16
CA THR A 261 9.05 -9.94 -16.51
C THR A 261 9.64 -8.82 -17.35
N GLY A 262 9.03 -8.57 -18.51
CA GLY A 262 9.44 -7.47 -19.37
C GLY A 262 8.26 -6.65 -19.83
N ALA A 263 8.50 -5.37 -20.11
CA ALA A 263 7.52 -4.45 -20.65
C ALA A 263 8.18 -3.56 -21.71
N ILE A 264 7.53 -3.46 -22.84
CA ILE A 264 7.94 -2.59 -23.97
C ILE A 264 6.85 -1.56 -24.16
N ASN A 265 7.22 -0.28 -24.11
CA ASN A 265 6.28 0.83 -24.12
C ASN A 265 5.11 0.59 -23.16
N PRO A 266 5.38 0.33 -21.85
CA PRO A 266 4.32 0.00 -20.92
C PRO A 266 3.39 1.19 -20.74
N ASP A 267 2.09 0.98 -20.96
CA ASP A 267 1.10 1.99 -20.60
C ASP A 267 0.89 1.97 -19.08
N PHE A 268 1.62 2.82 -18.40
CA PHE A 268 1.35 3.14 -17.01
C PHE A 268 0.27 4.24 -16.87
N GLY A 269 -0.49 4.51 -17.93
CA GLY A 269 -1.66 5.38 -17.93
C GLY A 269 -2.59 5.01 -16.77
N GLN A 270 -2.92 6.01 -15.96
CA GLN A 270 -3.62 5.82 -14.69
C GLN A 270 -5.06 5.37 -14.93
N VAL A 271 -5.30 4.08 -14.91
CA VAL A 271 -6.65 3.51 -14.85
C VAL A 271 -7.28 3.80 -13.48
N GLU A 272 -6.48 4.04 -12.45
CA GLU A 272 -6.90 4.46 -11.12
C GLU A 272 -6.12 5.70 -10.67
N SER A 273 -6.84 6.79 -10.39
CA SER A 273 -6.23 8.04 -9.91
C SER A 273 -5.63 7.87 -8.50
N ASP A 274 -4.55 8.56 -8.24
CA ASP A 274 -4.02 8.72 -6.89
C ASP A 274 -4.95 9.59 -6.04
N ASP A 275 -4.78 9.57 -4.72
CA ASP A 275 -5.56 10.40 -3.83
C ASP A 275 -5.15 11.88 -3.96
N LEU A 276 -6.14 12.75 -3.92
CA LEU A 276 -5.93 14.19 -3.92
C LEU A 276 -5.25 14.62 -2.62
N VAL A 277 -4.07 15.21 -2.72
CA VAL A 277 -3.30 15.69 -1.57
C VAL A 277 -2.84 17.13 -1.78
N VAL A 278 -3.32 18.04 -0.93
CA VAL A 278 -2.79 19.41 -0.82
C VAL A 278 -1.76 19.44 0.31
N ASN A 279 -0.50 19.65 -0.04
CA ASN A 279 0.65 19.52 0.86
C ASN A 279 1.38 20.86 1.05
N PHE A 280 1.38 21.38 2.29
CA PHE A 280 2.14 22.55 2.72
C PHE A 280 3.33 22.19 3.63
N SER A 281 3.54 20.88 3.86
CA SER A 281 4.65 20.44 4.73
C SER A 281 6.01 20.53 4.00
N ALA A 282 7.09 20.36 4.77
CA ALA A 282 8.43 20.25 4.22
C ALA A 282 8.70 18.89 3.57
N PHE A 283 7.79 17.93 3.74
CA PHE A 283 7.96 16.55 3.28
C PHE A 283 7.25 16.33 1.95
N GLU A 284 7.86 15.54 1.10
CA GLU A 284 7.22 15.02 -0.10
C GLU A 284 6.05 14.08 0.26
N THR A 285 5.01 14.05 -0.58
CA THR A 285 3.90 13.11 -0.41
C THR A 285 4.32 11.73 -0.92
N TYR A 286 4.19 10.70 -0.07
CA TYR A 286 4.35 9.31 -0.50
C TYR A 286 3.10 8.83 -1.23
N VAL A 287 3.30 8.21 -2.40
CA VAL A 287 2.23 7.62 -3.22
C VAL A 287 2.53 6.15 -3.44
N THR A 288 1.59 5.27 -3.12
CA THR A 288 1.74 3.82 -3.33
C THR A 288 1.87 3.46 -4.80
N GLU A 289 2.67 2.45 -5.11
CA GLU A 289 2.80 1.93 -6.47
C GLU A 289 1.58 1.11 -6.86
N LYS A 290 1.04 1.32 -8.06
CA LYS A 290 -0.14 0.62 -8.59
C LYS A 290 0.13 -0.04 -9.95
N ARG A 291 1.29 0.20 -10.54
CA ARG A 291 1.66 -0.33 -11.86
C ARG A 291 2.09 -1.80 -11.75
N PRO A 292 1.44 -2.75 -12.43
CA PRO A 292 1.65 -4.20 -12.22
C PRO A 292 3.09 -4.66 -12.42
N PHE A 293 3.82 -4.10 -13.37
CA PHE A 293 5.24 -4.44 -13.57
C PHE A 293 6.08 -4.21 -12.31
N PHE A 294 5.81 -3.14 -11.55
CA PHE A 294 6.59 -2.79 -10.37
C PHE A 294 6.13 -3.54 -9.11
N THR A 295 4.83 -3.84 -8.99
CA THR A 295 4.27 -4.52 -7.80
C THR A 295 4.56 -6.01 -7.78
N GLU A 296 4.69 -6.65 -8.94
CA GLU A 296 4.97 -8.08 -9.04
C GLU A 296 6.35 -8.43 -8.48
N ASN A 297 6.42 -9.45 -7.60
CA ASN A 297 7.64 -9.89 -6.88
C ASN A 297 8.38 -8.76 -6.13
N GLN A 298 7.65 -7.71 -5.74
CA GLN A 298 8.21 -6.56 -5.04
C GLN A 298 8.84 -6.93 -3.69
N ALA A 299 8.35 -7.98 -3.03
CA ALA A 299 8.86 -8.42 -1.72
C ALA A 299 10.37 -8.64 -1.70
N LEU A 300 10.96 -9.19 -2.78
CA LEU A 300 12.41 -9.35 -2.89
C LEU A 300 13.14 -8.01 -2.91
N PHE A 301 12.54 -6.99 -3.54
CA PHE A 301 13.12 -5.65 -3.68
C PHE A 301 12.68 -4.68 -2.58
N SER A 302 11.64 -5.01 -1.80
CA SER A 302 11.20 -4.17 -0.70
C SER A 302 12.14 -4.31 0.50
N SER A 303 12.36 -3.23 1.22
CA SER A 303 12.94 -3.25 2.55
C SER A 303 12.39 -2.04 3.30
N SER A 304 11.66 -2.31 4.37
CA SER A 304 11.16 -1.26 5.24
C SER A 304 12.32 -0.66 6.02
N LEU A 305 12.37 0.65 6.05
CA LEU A 305 13.22 1.45 6.92
C LEU A 305 12.33 2.05 8.05
N PRO A 306 12.91 2.55 9.13
CA PRO A 306 12.18 3.39 10.07
C PRO A 306 11.56 4.61 9.37
N ASN A 307 10.53 5.20 9.97
CA ASN A 307 9.87 6.43 9.48
C ASN A 307 9.17 6.31 8.12
N GLU A 308 8.78 5.10 7.68
CA GLU A 308 8.14 4.84 6.38
C GLU A 308 9.05 5.16 5.17
N ASP A 309 10.34 5.30 5.38
CA ASP A 309 11.31 5.47 4.30
C ASP A 309 11.47 4.15 3.51
N VAL A 310 11.76 4.24 2.21
CA VAL A 310 11.97 3.07 1.35
C VAL A 310 13.14 3.28 0.40
N VAL A 311 13.97 2.24 0.23
CA VAL A 311 15.17 2.28 -0.64
C VAL A 311 14.80 2.23 -2.13
N LEU A 312 13.71 1.55 -2.48
CA LEU A 312 13.20 1.47 -3.85
C LEU A 312 11.78 2.03 -3.89
N TYR A 313 11.65 3.21 -4.47
CA TYR A 313 10.40 3.92 -4.71
C TYR A 313 10.19 4.10 -6.20
N THR A 314 9.53 3.16 -6.81
CA THR A 314 9.40 3.05 -8.27
C THR A 314 8.59 4.18 -8.91
N ARG A 315 7.81 4.95 -8.11
CA ARG A 315 7.13 6.17 -8.56
C ARG A 315 8.09 7.27 -9.02
N ARG A 316 9.40 7.16 -8.75
CA ARG A 316 10.45 8.01 -9.33
C ARG A 316 10.63 7.78 -10.83
N ILE A 317 10.26 6.60 -11.31
CA ILE A 317 10.39 6.18 -12.71
C ILE A 317 9.14 6.61 -13.47
N GLY A 318 9.32 7.31 -14.58
CA GLY A 318 8.25 7.93 -15.34
C GLY A 318 7.77 9.27 -14.73
N ALA A 319 8.34 9.71 -13.61
CA ALA A 319 8.16 11.04 -13.08
C ALA A 319 9.31 11.93 -13.55
N GLY A 320 9.01 13.12 -14.05
CA GLY A 320 10.07 14.08 -14.36
C GLY A 320 10.97 14.35 -13.15
N PRO A 321 12.21 14.83 -13.33
CA PRO A 321 13.10 15.17 -12.24
C PRO A 321 12.43 16.12 -11.24
N ALA A 322 12.70 15.97 -9.95
CA ALA A 322 12.14 16.82 -8.92
C ALA A 322 12.42 18.31 -9.21
N GLY A 323 11.39 19.14 -9.20
CA GLY A 323 11.47 20.57 -9.53
C GLY A 323 11.45 20.90 -11.04
N SER A 324 11.32 19.93 -11.93
CA SER A 324 11.05 20.18 -13.33
C SER A 324 9.55 20.34 -13.57
N ASN A 325 9.15 21.32 -14.35
CA ASN A 325 7.78 21.43 -14.88
C ASN A 325 7.52 20.45 -16.04
N ASN A 326 8.48 19.57 -16.34
CA ASN A 326 8.35 18.54 -17.35
C ASN A 326 7.44 17.44 -16.79
N GLY A 327 6.34 17.17 -17.48
CA GLY A 327 5.32 16.21 -17.11
C GLY A 327 5.85 14.77 -16.99
N LEU A 328 4.95 13.82 -17.02
CA LEU A 328 5.27 12.39 -17.02
C LEU A 328 6.21 12.07 -18.21
N VAL A 329 7.18 11.19 -17.96
CA VAL A 329 8.12 10.67 -18.95
C VAL A 329 7.70 9.24 -19.29
N ASP A 330 7.58 8.93 -20.56
CA ASP A 330 7.24 7.59 -21.01
C ASP A 330 8.42 6.63 -20.78
N ILE A 331 8.12 5.34 -20.71
CA ILE A 331 9.12 4.30 -20.47
C ILE A 331 9.25 3.45 -21.75
N ASP A 332 10.45 3.39 -22.29
CA ASP A 332 10.75 2.57 -23.46
C ASP A 332 10.73 1.09 -23.13
N LEU A 333 11.47 0.71 -22.08
CA LEU A 333 11.77 -0.66 -21.74
C LEU A 333 11.88 -0.84 -20.23
N ALA A 334 11.27 -1.91 -19.73
CA ALA A 334 11.46 -2.38 -18.37
C ALA A 334 11.72 -3.89 -18.35
N LEU A 335 12.69 -4.33 -17.56
CA LEU A 335 13.05 -5.74 -17.38
C LEU A 335 13.22 -6.04 -15.91
N LYS A 336 12.67 -7.15 -15.43
CA LYS A 336 12.86 -7.67 -14.09
C LYS A 336 13.10 -9.18 -14.14
N VAL A 337 14.13 -9.64 -13.46
CA VAL A 337 14.46 -11.06 -13.30
C VAL A 337 14.53 -11.37 -11.81
N THR A 338 13.81 -12.38 -11.38
CA THR A 338 13.85 -12.90 -10.02
C THR A 338 14.16 -14.39 -10.03
N HIS A 339 14.96 -14.82 -9.08
CA HIS A 339 15.29 -16.23 -8.87
C HIS A 339 15.27 -16.54 -7.37
N PHE A 340 14.51 -17.56 -7.00
CA PHE A 340 14.35 -18.06 -5.64
C PHE A 340 15.04 -19.44 -5.55
N GLY A 341 16.16 -19.48 -4.83
CA GLY A 341 16.92 -20.72 -4.60
C GLY A 341 16.73 -21.23 -3.17
N ASP A 342 17.20 -22.43 -2.88
CA ASP A 342 17.04 -23.08 -1.58
C ASP A 342 17.48 -22.20 -0.40
N ASN A 343 18.58 -21.48 -0.56
CA ASN A 343 19.15 -20.63 0.48
C ASN A 343 19.53 -19.23 -0.02
N THR A 344 19.31 -18.93 -1.30
CA THR A 344 19.75 -17.65 -1.87
C THR A 344 18.75 -17.17 -2.91
N ASP A 345 18.17 -15.99 -2.65
CA ASP A 345 17.28 -15.31 -3.57
C ASP A 345 18.02 -14.18 -4.27
N MET A 346 17.74 -13.98 -5.55
CA MET A 346 18.36 -12.95 -6.37
C MET A 346 17.32 -12.19 -7.19
N GLY A 347 17.54 -10.90 -7.37
CA GLY A 347 16.72 -10.06 -8.22
C GLY A 347 17.53 -9.03 -8.99
N LEU A 348 17.15 -8.77 -10.21
CA LEU A 348 17.64 -7.69 -11.05
C LEU A 348 16.44 -6.97 -11.66
N PHE A 349 16.50 -5.65 -11.65
CA PHE A 349 15.50 -4.77 -12.20
C PHE A 349 16.19 -3.67 -12.98
N ALA A 350 15.77 -3.39 -14.20
CA ALA A 350 16.30 -2.33 -15.05
C ALA A 350 15.18 -1.66 -15.84
N VAL A 351 15.19 -0.33 -15.90
CA VAL A 351 14.21 0.47 -16.65
C VAL A 351 14.92 1.60 -17.36
N ARG A 352 14.47 1.91 -18.58
CA ARG A 352 14.86 3.05 -19.37
C ARG A 352 13.65 3.91 -19.70
N GLU A 353 13.73 5.19 -19.38
CA GLU A 353 12.78 6.22 -19.82
C GLU A 353 13.06 6.66 -21.26
N GLU A 354 12.02 7.10 -21.96
CA GLU A 354 12.12 7.59 -23.34
C GLU A 354 12.84 8.95 -23.42
N ASP A 355 13.70 9.08 -24.41
CA ASP A 355 14.26 10.37 -24.80
C ASP A 355 13.21 11.16 -25.58
N SER A 356 12.75 12.28 -25.05
CA SER A 356 11.83 13.19 -25.73
C SER A 356 12.52 14.46 -26.23
N ALA A 357 11.86 15.20 -27.15
CA ALA A 357 12.39 16.44 -27.70
C ALA A 357 12.61 17.49 -26.59
N GLY A 358 13.86 17.62 -26.14
CA GLY A 358 14.28 18.57 -25.10
C GLY A 358 14.46 17.98 -23.71
N SER A 359 14.23 16.66 -23.51
CA SER A 359 14.51 15.97 -22.26
C SER A 359 15.10 14.59 -22.55
N LEU A 360 16.26 14.29 -21.97
CA LEU A 360 16.85 12.96 -21.98
C LEU A 360 16.22 12.13 -20.85
N GLY A 361 15.82 10.91 -21.16
CA GLY A 361 15.29 9.95 -20.19
C GLY A 361 16.33 9.52 -19.16
N GLY A 362 15.90 8.81 -18.13
CA GLY A 362 16.76 8.23 -17.10
C GLY A 362 16.93 6.71 -17.26
N ASP A 363 18.08 6.20 -16.84
CA ASP A 363 18.35 4.78 -16.68
C ASP A 363 18.31 4.40 -15.17
N PHE A 364 17.56 3.36 -14.83
CA PHE A 364 17.36 2.90 -13.47
C PHE A 364 17.69 1.42 -13.33
N ILE A 365 18.52 1.08 -12.37
CA ILE A 365 18.92 -0.30 -12.09
C ILE A 365 18.77 -0.58 -10.59
N SER A 366 18.20 -1.72 -10.23
CA SER A 366 18.26 -2.25 -8.86
C SER A 366 18.62 -3.72 -8.88
N SER A 367 19.50 -4.13 -7.99
CA SER A 367 19.84 -5.54 -7.79
C SER A 367 19.70 -5.92 -6.33
N ARG A 368 19.36 -7.18 -6.07
CA ARG A 368 19.17 -7.78 -4.76
C ARG A 368 19.80 -9.15 -4.73
N ILE A 369 20.52 -9.45 -3.67
CA ILE A 369 20.89 -10.79 -3.27
C ILE A 369 20.61 -10.97 -1.78
N GLN A 370 19.98 -12.08 -1.41
CA GLN A 370 19.66 -12.42 -0.04
C GLN A 370 19.98 -13.87 0.21
N ARG A 371 20.69 -14.15 1.31
CA ARG A 371 21.05 -15.51 1.73
C ARG A 371 20.46 -15.82 3.09
N LYS A 372 19.89 -17.02 3.21
CA LYS A 372 19.23 -17.54 4.39
C LYS A 372 20.07 -18.69 4.99
N VAL A 373 20.34 -18.64 6.28
CA VAL A 373 21.09 -19.68 6.99
C VAL A 373 20.50 -19.86 8.38
N GLY A 374 19.67 -20.91 8.56
CA GLY A 374 18.89 -21.05 9.77
C GLY A 374 17.98 -19.85 9.98
N GLY A 375 17.84 -19.33 11.21
CA GLY A 375 17.07 -18.13 11.52
C GLY A 375 17.73 -16.80 11.10
N LEU A 376 18.83 -16.80 10.37
CA LEU A 376 19.54 -15.61 9.94
C LEU A 376 19.36 -15.38 8.43
N SER A 377 18.89 -14.22 8.05
CA SER A 377 18.85 -13.72 6.68
C SER A 377 19.80 -12.53 6.53
N ILE A 378 20.70 -12.56 5.55
CA ILE A 378 21.65 -11.49 5.24
C ILE A 378 21.43 -11.10 3.78
N GLY A 379 21.41 -9.82 3.51
CA GLY A 379 21.17 -9.31 2.16
C GLY A 379 22.06 -8.15 1.76
N HIS A 380 22.19 -7.99 0.45
CA HIS A 380 22.79 -6.82 -0.17
C HIS A 380 21.88 -6.33 -1.30
N ARG A 381 21.70 -5.02 -1.39
CA ARG A 381 20.99 -4.34 -2.45
C ARG A 381 21.85 -3.20 -3.01
N LEU A 382 21.70 -2.99 -4.30
CA LEU A 382 22.24 -1.82 -4.99
C LEU A 382 21.10 -1.19 -5.79
N THR A 383 20.98 0.14 -5.75
CA THR A 383 20.23 0.92 -6.72
C THR A 383 21.18 1.91 -7.40
N HIS A 384 21.00 2.09 -8.70
CA HIS A 384 21.76 3.04 -9.50
C HIS A 384 20.83 3.78 -10.45
N VAL A 385 20.99 5.08 -10.51
CA VAL A 385 20.23 5.98 -11.39
C VAL A 385 21.19 6.84 -12.16
N ASP A 386 20.98 6.93 -13.48
CA ASP A 386 21.63 7.92 -14.34
C ASP A 386 20.52 8.82 -14.95
N ARG A 387 20.49 10.08 -14.53
CA ARG A 387 19.59 11.11 -15.09
C ARG A 387 20.40 12.05 -15.96
N ALA A 388 20.49 11.73 -17.24
CA ALA A 388 21.28 12.49 -18.21
C ALA A 388 20.85 13.96 -18.32
N VAL A 389 19.54 14.25 -18.19
CA VAL A 389 19.00 15.64 -18.21
C VAL A 389 19.55 16.49 -17.06
N LEU A 390 19.87 15.88 -15.93
CA LEU A 390 20.45 16.54 -14.76
C LEU A 390 21.98 16.39 -14.69
N ASN A 391 22.62 15.66 -15.61
CA ASN A 391 24.02 15.21 -15.48
C ASN A 391 24.30 14.63 -14.08
N ARG A 392 23.34 13.82 -13.55
CA ARG A 392 23.32 13.31 -12.18
C ARG A 392 23.32 11.79 -12.18
N GLN A 393 24.27 11.22 -11.45
CA GLN A 393 24.32 9.79 -11.13
C GLN A 393 24.20 9.60 -9.63
N ALA A 394 23.37 8.67 -9.21
CA ALA A 394 23.16 8.35 -7.82
C ALA A 394 23.21 6.83 -7.61
N THR A 395 24.01 6.40 -6.65
CA THR A 395 24.12 4.99 -6.26
C THR A 395 23.85 4.84 -4.78
N VAL A 396 22.95 3.91 -4.42
CA VAL A 396 22.69 3.52 -3.03
C VAL A 396 23.04 2.05 -2.87
N GLN A 397 23.82 1.73 -1.85
CA GLN A 397 24.13 0.37 -1.46
C GLN A 397 23.59 0.11 -0.06
N VAL A 398 23.00 -1.06 0.15
CA VAL A 398 22.42 -1.47 1.43
C VAL A 398 22.91 -2.86 1.77
N ALA A 399 23.43 -3.01 2.96
CA ALA A 399 23.63 -4.31 3.61
C ALA A 399 22.58 -4.46 4.71
N ASP A 400 21.86 -5.56 4.75
CA ASP A 400 20.78 -5.79 5.70
C ASP A 400 20.84 -7.17 6.34
N MET A 401 20.23 -7.27 7.52
CA MET A 401 20.16 -8.48 8.33
C MET A 401 18.81 -8.58 9.04
N ILE A 402 18.24 -9.79 9.04
CA ILE A 402 17.14 -10.20 9.92
C ILE A 402 17.61 -11.45 10.65
N TRP A 403 17.54 -11.45 11.96
CA TRP A 403 17.91 -12.58 12.80
C TRP A 403 16.79 -12.93 13.78
N GLN A 404 16.10 -14.01 13.51
CA GLN A 404 15.17 -14.67 14.43
C GLN A 404 15.98 -15.59 15.35
N LYS A 405 16.32 -15.08 16.54
CA LYS A 405 17.20 -15.78 17.49
C LYS A 405 16.52 -16.93 18.19
N SER A 406 15.25 -16.76 18.57
CA SER A 406 14.41 -17.73 19.28
C SER A 406 12.95 -17.28 19.19
N GLU A 407 12.03 -18.11 19.69
CA GLU A 407 10.64 -17.70 19.82
C GLU A 407 10.56 -16.34 20.50
N GLY A 408 9.85 -15.42 19.87
CA GLY A 408 9.60 -14.08 20.38
C GLY A 408 10.77 -13.10 20.35
N ILE A 409 12.01 -13.44 19.91
CA ILE A 409 13.13 -12.50 19.83
C ILE A 409 13.61 -12.35 18.39
N GLN A 410 13.51 -11.12 17.85
CA GLN A 410 14.01 -10.80 16.52
C GLN A 410 14.93 -9.56 16.58
N PHE A 411 16.00 -9.58 15.80
CA PHE A 411 16.87 -8.44 15.51
C PHE A 411 16.80 -8.13 14.02
N ARG A 412 16.72 -6.84 13.70
CA ARG A 412 16.79 -6.35 12.32
C ARG A 412 17.78 -5.19 12.25
N GLY A 413 18.43 -5.00 11.10
CA GLY A 413 19.30 -3.86 10.92
C GLY A 413 19.71 -3.68 9.47
N GLN A 414 20.10 -2.45 9.14
CA GLN A 414 20.58 -2.08 7.82
C GLN A 414 21.67 -1.02 7.96
N ILE A 415 22.66 -1.11 7.05
CA ILE A 415 23.65 -0.06 6.82
C ILE A 415 23.51 0.35 5.36
N LEU A 416 23.40 1.65 5.13
CA LEU A 416 23.18 2.24 3.82
C LEU A 416 24.33 3.19 3.50
N TYR A 417 24.73 3.21 2.24
CA TYR A 417 25.74 4.13 1.70
C TYR A 417 25.21 4.77 0.43
N THR A 418 25.37 6.09 0.31
CA THR A 418 25.03 6.84 -0.90
C THR A 418 26.26 7.47 -1.54
N ASP A 419 26.32 7.46 -2.87
CA ASP A 419 27.31 8.14 -3.70
C ASP A 419 26.56 8.87 -4.81
N ILE A 420 26.56 10.20 -4.76
CA ILE A 420 25.85 11.07 -5.67
C ILE A 420 26.85 11.99 -6.36
N GLN A 421 26.85 11.97 -7.69
CA GLN A 421 27.68 12.81 -8.53
C GLN A 421 26.80 13.59 -9.50
N GLN A 422 26.97 14.91 -9.53
CA GLN A 422 26.26 15.80 -10.45
C GLN A 422 27.25 16.80 -11.02
N GLN A 423 27.27 16.94 -12.34
CA GLN A 423 28.10 17.95 -13.00
C GLN A 423 27.39 19.30 -12.97
N ALA A 424 28.19 20.38 -12.97
CA ALA A 424 27.63 21.72 -13.10
C ALA A 424 26.97 21.88 -14.46
N ASN A 425 25.79 22.49 -14.48
CA ASN A 425 25.10 22.85 -15.72
C ASN A 425 24.70 24.33 -15.68
N THR A 426 25.36 25.11 -16.50
CA THR A 426 25.11 26.56 -16.57
C THR A 426 23.78 26.94 -17.20
N VAL A 427 23.18 26.06 -18.01
CA VAL A 427 21.89 26.32 -18.68
C VAL A 427 20.77 26.25 -17.64
N ASN A 428 20.86 25.33 -16.67
CA ASN A 428 19.83 25.10 -15.66
C ASN A 428 20.24 25.67 -14.28
N ASN A 429 21.29 26.46 -14.21
CA ASN A 429 21.84 27.02 -12.97
C ASN A 429 22.20 25.94 -11.88
N GLN A 430 22.57 24.75 -12.34
CA GLN A 430 22.86 23.59 -11.51
C GLN A 430 24.31 23.62 -11.02
N LEU A 431 24.51 23.46 -9.71
CA LEU A 431 25.84 23.39 -9.11
C LEU A 431 26.42 21.97 -9.21
N LYS A 432 27.76 21.89 -9.26
CA LYS A 432 28.44 20.61 -9.12
C LYS A 432 28.20 20.04 -7.73
N LEU A 433 27.84 18.77 -7.65
CA LEU A 433 27.66 18.03 -6.39
C LEU A 433 28.51 16.75 -6.45
N ASP A 434 29.28 16.48 -5.39
CA ASP A 434 29.94 15.20 -5.14
C ASP A 434 29.73 14.89 -3.66
N GLN A 435 28.77 13.98 -3.40
CA GLN A 435 28.23 13.77 -2.07
C GLN A 435 28.19 12.28 -1.75
N LYS A 436 28.82 11.93 -0.62
CA LYS A 436 28.89 10.56 -0.11
C LYS A 436 28.56 10.57 1.36
N ASP A 437 27.70 9.64 1.78
CA ASP A 437 27.34 9.56 3.19
C ASP A 437 26.74 8.21 3.55
N PHE A 438 26.54 7.99 4.85
CA PHE A 438 26.03 6.77 5.42
C PHE A 438 24.73 7.03 6.22
N ALA A 439 23.92 5.99 6.28
CA ALA A 439 22.84 5.86 7.24
C ALA A 439 22.81 4.45 7.80
N GLY A 440 22.19 4.27 8.93
CA GLY A 440 22.01 2.93 9.50
C GLY A 440 20.94 2.92 10.57
N TRP A 441 20.37 1.74 10.79
CA TRP A 441 19.43 1.50 11.86
C TRP A 441 19.52 0.07 12.37
N ALA A 442 19.11 -0.14 13.60
CA ALA A 442 18.95 -1.46 14.19
C ALA A 442 17.71 -1.47 15.09
N SER A 443 17.01 -2.59 15.13
CA SER A 443 15.87 -2.80 16.02
C SER A 443 15.95 -4.16 16.69
N TRP A 444 15.32 -4.20 17.84
CA TRP A 444 15.06 -5.39 18.64
C TRP A 444 13.59 -5.45 18.95
N SER A 445 12.98 -6.62 18.77
CA SER A 445 11.62 -6.91 19.22
C SER A 445 11.60 -8.14 20.11
N TYR A 446 10.72 -8.13 21.10
CA TYR A 446 10.55 -9.20 22.06
C TYR A 446 9.09 -9.39 22.46
N ALA A 447 8.57 -10.59 22.23
CA ALA A 447 7.25 -11.01 22.64
C ALA A 447 7.40 -12.14 23.69
N PRO A 448 7.46 -11.82 25.01
CA PRO A 448 7.57 -12.83 26.06
C PRO A 448 6.32 -13.70 26.20
N SER A 449 5.18 -13.24 25.72
CA SER A 449 3.90 -13.95 25.70
C SER A 449 2.99 -13.38 24.63
N ASP A 450 1.84 -14.00 24.38
CA ASP A 450 0.81 -13.49 23.47
C ASP A 450 0.21 -12.14 23.91
N GLU A 451 0.40 -11.74 25.17
CA GLU A 451 -0.14 -10.50 25.72
C GLU A 451 0.87 -9.34 25.72
N TRP A 452 2.16 -9.61 25.56
CA TRP A 452 3.19 -8.59 25.64
C TRP A 452 4.06 -8.53 24.40
N TYR A 453 4.27 -7.34 23.91
CA TYR A 453 5.22 -7.04 22.83
C TYR A 453 6.04 -5.81 23.16
N HIS A 454 7.36 -5.92 23.04
CA HIS A 454 8.31 -4.83 23.24
C HIS A 454 9.11 -4.61 21.97
N TYR A 455 9.33 -3.35 21.64
CA TYR A 455 10.11 -2.96 20.49
C TYR A 455 11.06 -1.82 20.87
N ALA A 456 12.29 -1.85 20.37
CA ALA A 456 13.24 -0.76 20.47
C ALA A 456 14.03 -0.63 19.17
N ALA A 457 14.32 0.60 18.77
CA ALA A 457 15.08 0.90 17.56
C ALA A 457 16.00 2.10 17.79
N ILE A 458 17.12 2.06 17.09
CA ILE A 458 18.04 3.19 16.95
C ILE A 458 18.26 3.46 15.47
N SER A 459 18.33 4.69 15.05
CA SER A 459 18.67 5.08 13.68
C SER A 459 19.56 6.31 13.66
N SER A 460 20.44 6.39 12.65
CA SER A 460 21.33 7.50 12.41
C SER A 460 21.46 7.73 10.91
N TYR A 461 21.25 8.97 10.48
CA TYR A 461 21.33 9.38 9.08
C TYR A 461 22.25 10.59 8.98
N GLY A 462 23.28 10.50 8.13
CA GLY A 462 24.20 11.61 7.90
C GLY A 462 23.52 12.81 7.21
N ASP A 463 24.13 13.99 7.31
CA ASP A 463 23.58 15.23 6.74
C ASP A 463 23.52 15.24 5.22
N LYS A 464 24.42 14.50 4.60
CA LYS A 464 24.55 14.40 3.14
C LYS A 464 23.95 13.11 2.59
N PHE A 465 23.40 12.27 3.47
CA PHE A 465 22.74 11.05 3.03
C PHE A 465 21.48 11.41 2.23
N ASP A 466 21.40 10.92 1.00
CA ASP A 466 20.23 11.11 0.13
C ASP A 466 20.03 9.87 -0.74
N MET A 467 18.81 9.32 -0.75
CA MET A 467 18.44 8.18 -1.59
C MET A 467 17.25 8.48 -2.49
N ASN A 468 16.82 9.76 -2.57
CA ASN A 468 15.59 10.15 -3.25
C ASN A 468 15.64 10.07 -4.79
N ASP A 469 16.78 9.71 -5.40
CA ASP A 469 16.85 9.48 -6.85
C ASP A 469 16.02 8.26 -7.30
N LEU A 470 15.98 7.18 -6.47
CA LEU A 470 15.14 6.01 -6.68
C LEU A 470 14.51 5.49 -5.37
N GLY A 471 14.79 6.11 -4.24
CA GLY A 471 14.19 5.86 -2.95
C GLY A 471 13.20 6.95 -2.56
N TYR A 472 12.65 6.80 -1.36
CA TYR A 472 11.86 7.83 -0.69
C TYR A 472 12.36 7.98 0.75
N MET A 473 12.70 9.18 1.12
CA MET A 473 13.18 9.54 2.44
C MET A 473 12.64 10.92 2.81
N ARG A 474 12.06 11.01 4.01
CA ARG A 474 11.49 12.27 4.51
C ARG A 474 12.56 13.27 4.95
N ARG A 475 13.63 12.77 5.59
CA ARG A 475 14.72 13.61 6.09
C ARG A 475 16.03 12.85 6.26
N ASN A 476 17.11 13.57 6.24
CA ASN A 476 18.45 13.16 6.65
C ASN A 476 18.91 13.94 7.89
N GLY A 477 20.15 13.83 8.29
CA GLY A 477 20.80 14.63 9.32
C GLY A 477 20.17 14.45 10.70
N PHE A 478 20.01 13.20 11.19
CA PHE A 478 19.45 12.95 12.51
C PHE A 478 19.90 11.65 13.16
N ASP A 479 19.87 11.65 14.49
CA ASP A 479 19.89 10.45 15.33
C ASP A 479 18.55 10.27 16.03
N GLU A 480 18.05 9.03 16.12
CA GLU A 480 16.78 8.70 16.76
C GLU A 480 16.87 7.45 17.61
N VAL A 481 16.20 7.49 18.76
CA VAL A 481 15.90 6.34 19.60
C VAL A 481 14.39 6.25 19.76
N PHE A 482 13.84 5.08 19.47
CA PHE A 482 12.43 4.78 19.62
C PHE A 482 12.25 3.52 20.46
N ALA A 483 11.24 3.50 21.31
CA ALA A 483 10.84 2.31 22.06
C ALA A 483 9.33 2.27 22.23
N SER A 484 8.73 1.09 22.14
CA SER A 484 7.33 0.87 22.51
C SER A 484 7.14 -0.40 23.33
N SER A 485 6.06 -0.42 24.09
CA SER A 485 5.62 -1.57 24.88
C SER A 485 4.11 -1.68 24.80
N ARG A 486 3.64 -2.81 24.26
CA ARG A 486 2.23 -3.11 24.10
C ARG A 486 1.82 -4.26 25.01
N HIS A 487 0.68 -4.06 25.66
CA HIS A 487 -0.03 -5.07 26.44
C HIS A 487 -1.42 -5.30 25.90
N ASP A 488 -1.68 -6.51 25.43
CA ASP A 488 -2.95 -6.97 24.90
C ASP A 488 -3.67 -7.82 25.95
N ARG A 489 -4.76 -7.31 26.52
CA ARG A 489 -5.63 -8.12 27.36
C ARG A 489 -6.62 -8.87 26.48
N LEU A 490 -6.35 -10.15 26.27
CA LEU A 490 -7.02 -10.98 25.28
C LEU A 490 -8.40 -11.46 25.72
N GLN A 491 -8.66 -11.53 27.04
CA GLN A 491 -9.90 -12.07 27.58
C GLN A 491 -10.44 -11.23 28.74
N TYR A 492 -11.75 -11.04 28.72
CA TYR A 492 -12.54 -10.46 29.80
C TYR A 492 -13.60 -11.46 30.25
N ALA A 493 -14.14 -11.28 31.47
CA ALA A 493 -15.23 -12.14 31.99
C ALA A 493 -16.39 -12.20 30.97
N PRO A 494 -17.09 -13.36 30.85
CA PRO A 494 -18.18 -13.51 29.86
C PRO A 494 -19.27 -12.45 29.95
N GLU A 495 -19.52 -11.91 31.13
CA GLU A 495 -20.53 -10.89 31.43
C GLU A 495 -20.06 -9.46 31.03
N SER A 496 -18.76 -9.30 30.79
CA SER A 496 -18.22 -8.00 30.36
C SER A 496 -18.69 -7.66 28.96
N SER A 497 -19.05 -6.40 28.74
CA SER A 497 -19.31 -5.87 27.39
C SER A 497 -18.03 -5.74 26.55
N ILE A 498 -16.85 -5.75 27.19
CA ILE A 498 -15.55 -5.70 26.55
C ILE A 498 -15.13 -7.10 26.15
N LEU A 499 -14.67 -7.28 24.91
CA LEU A 499 -14.13 -8.52 24.37
C LEU A 499 -12.61 -8.59 24.63
N SER A 500 -11.88 -7.57 24.25
CA SER A 500 -10.42 -7.43 24.43
C SER A 500 -10.02 -5.96 24.54
N SER A 501 -8.81 -5.70 24.99
CA SER A 501 -8.22 -4.36 24.94
C SER A 501 -6.73 -4.43 24.67
N SER A 502 -6.20 -3.37 24.06
CA SER A 502 -4.77 -3.16 23.81
C SER A 502 -4.34 -1.83 24.39
N THR A 503 -3.18 -1.82 25.05
CA THR A 503 -2.54 -0.61 25.56
C THR A 503 -1.13 -0.55 25.03
N GLU A 504 -0.76 0.53 24.36
CA GLU A 504 0.60 0.77 23.90
C GLU A 504 1.15 2.07 24.49
N LEU A 505 2.38 2.00 24.97
CA LEU A 505 3.15 3.15 25.43
C LEU A 505 4.36 3.29 24.51
N GLU A 506 4.51 4.48 23.94
CA GLU A 506 5.62 4.83 23.08
C GLU A 506 6.49 5.91 23.69
N TYR A 507 7.76 5.86 23.35
CA TYR A 507 8.77 6.84 23.69
C TYR A 507 9.67 7.09 22.49
N GLY A 508 9.89 8.36 22.12
CA GLY A 508 10.77 8.75 21.03
C GLY A 508 11.67 9.92 21.40
N TYR A 509 12.94 9.80 21.06
CA TYR A 509 13.94 10.86 21.15
C TYR A 509 14.63 11.02 19.79
N LYS A 510 14.66 12.27 19.27
CA LYS A 510 15.33 12.61 18.02
C LYS A 510 16.16 13.89 18.18
N ARG A 511 17.36 13.91 17.62
CA ARG A 511 18.20 15.10 17.52
C ARG A 511 18.77 15.22 16.09
N ASN A 512 19.17 16.44 15.70
CA ASN A 512 19.96 16.63 14.48
C ASN A 512 21.44 16.26 14.70
N THR A 513 22.24 16.26 13.67
CA THR A 513 23.68 15.98 13.72
C THR A 513 24.49 17.06 14.43
N GLU A 514 23.96 18.27 14.58
CA GLU A 514 24.55 19.36 15.38
C GLU A 514 24.31 19.16 16.88
N GLY A 515 23.44 18.21 17.27
CA GLY A 515 23.13 17.86 18.64
C GLY A 515 21.86 18.55 19.18
N ASP A 516 21.16 19.35 18.37
CA ASP A 516 19.92 20.00 18.79
C ASP A 516 18.79 19.00 18.89
N ARG A 517 18.08 19.03 20.00
CA ARG A 517 16.91 18.17 20.20
C ARG A 517 15.75 18.58 19.30
N LEU A 518 15.36 17.71 18.39
CA LEU A 518 14.20 17.88 17.51
C LEU A 518 12.91 17.35 18.16
N SER A 519 13.01 16.25 18.89
CA SER A 519 11.86 15.60 19.49
C SER A 519 12.24 14.83 20.76
N LEU A 520 11.39 14.94 21.76
CA LEU A 520 11.30 14.04 22.90
C LEU A 520 9.81 13.90 23.23
N TYR A 521 9.24 12.73 23.01
CA TYR A 521 7.80 12.52 23.23
C TYR A 521 7.50 11.21 23.92
N THR A 522 6.34 11.17 24.51
CA THR A 522 5.67 9.94 24.97
C THR A 522 4.22 9.97 24.52
N GLU A 523 3.71 8.81 24.14
CA GLU A 523 2.34 8.61 23.68
C GLU A 523 1.76 7.35 24.31
N LEU A 524 0.51 7.43 24.73
CA LEU A 524 -0.27 6.31 25.24
C LEU A 524 -1.48 6.13 24.34
N ASP A 525 -1.60 4.96 23.73
CA ASP A 525 -2.81 4.50 23.04
C ASP A 525 -3.49 3.43 23.87
N HIS A 526 -4.82 3.50 23.98
CA HIS A 526 -5.62 2.44 24.56
C HIS A 526 -6.86 2.20 23.72
N THR A 527 -7.04 0.94 23.25
CA THR A 527 -8.15 0.51 22.41
C THR A 527 -8.96 -0.56 23.13
N TRP A 528 -10.28 -0.35 23.21
CA TRP A 528 -11.28 -1.35 23.61
C TRP A 528 -11.99 -1.92 22.40
N THR A 529 -12.07 -3.24 22.31
CA THR A 529 -12.96 -3.97 21.42
C THR A 529 -14.11 -4.54 22.21
N PHE A 530 -15.33 -4.19 21.84
CA PHE A 530 -16.53 -4.65 22.55
C PHE A 530 -17.13 -5.89 21.89
N ARG A 531 -17.88 -6.69 22.66
CA ARG A 531 -18.61 -7.87 22.13
C ARG A 531 -19.64 -7.51 21.06
N SER A 532 -20.12 -6.25 21.01
CA SER A 532 -20.94 -5.71 19.93
C SER A 532 -20.14 -5.37 18.68
N THR A 533 -18.85 -5.71 18.61
CA THR A 533 -17.92 -5.45 17.52
C THR A 533 -17.55 -3.98 17.27
N ARG A 534 -18.08 -3.04 18.07
CA ARG A 534 -17.62 -1.65 18.05
C ARG A 534 -16.24 -1.54 18.69
N THR A 535 -15.46 -0.53 18.28
CA THR A 535 -14.18 -0.20 18.92
C THR A 535 -14.18 1.24 19.40
N LEU A 536 -13.44 1.49 20.48
CA LEU A 536 -13.14 2.81 20.99
C LEU A 536 -11.65 2.87 21.28
N SER A 537 -10.93 3.83 20.68
CA SER A 537 -9.52 4.11 20.99
C SER A 537 -9.39 5.51 21.56
N ILE A 538 -8.49 5.66 22.51
CA ILE A 538 -8.05 6.95 23.08
C ILE A 538 -6.54 6.97 22.98
N GLU A 539 -6.02 7.99 22.32
CA GLU A 539 -4.60 8.27 22.18
C GLU A 539 -4.30 9.61 22.87
N ALA A 540 -3.30 9.65 23.71
CA ALA A 540 -2.86 10.86 24.39
C ALA A 540 -1.35 10.97 24.36
N GLY A 541 -0.82 12.12 23.97
CA GLY A 541 0.61 12.32 23.85
C GLY A 541 1.10 13.66 24.36
N LEU A 542 2.37 13.66 24.73
CA LEU A 542 3.12 14.81 25.17
C LEU A 542 4.47 14.84 24.44
N LYS A 543 4.81 15.98 23.85
CA LYS A 543 6.13 16.27 23.29
C LYS A 543 6.76 17.44 24.05
N ALA A 544 7.95 17.21 24.59
CA ALA A 544 8.71 18.24 25.28
C ALA A 544 9.17 19.35 24.31
N PRO A 545 9.51 20.57 24.82
CA PRO A 545 10.12 21.61 23.99
C PRO A 545 11.31 21.09 23.21
N GLY A 546 11.50 21.56 22.00
CA GLY A 546 12.55 21.10 21.08
C GLY A 546 12.78 22.12 19.98
N ASN A 547 13.21 21.63 18.82
CA ASN A 547 13.46 22.46 17.64
C ASN A 547 12.84 21.83 16.39
N ASP A 548 12.64 22.66 15.36
CA ASP A 548 12.26 22.25 14.02
C ASP A 548 13.22 22.91 13.02
N ASP A 549 13.99 22.11 12.32
CA ASP A 549 15.00 22.53 11.35
C ASP A 549 14.52 22.49 9.91
N LEU A 550 13.30 22.00 9.66
CA LEU A 550 12.71 21.87 8.33
C LEU A 550 11.63 22.92 8.05
N LYS A 551 10.92 23.40 9.06
CA LYS A 551 9.80 24.34 8.91
C LYS A 551 10.22 25.62 8.21
N THR A 552 11.43 26.09 8.46
CA THR A 552 12.03 27.30 7.88
C THR A 552 12.69 27.07 6.52
N ARG A 553 12.58 25.85 5.95
CA ARG A 553 13.17 25.52 4.64
C ARG A 553 14.69 25.79 4.55
N GLY A 554 15.42 25.54 5.63
CA GLY A 554 16.87 25.77 5.69
C GLY A 554 17.29 27.18 6.15
N ASN A 555 16.33 28.04 6.56
CA ASN A 555 16.60 29.40 7.01
C ASN A 555 16.76 29.53 8.53
N GLY A 556 17.21 28.47 9.19
CA GLY A 556 17.51 28.44 10.60
C GLY A 556 16.64 27.48 11.41
N LEU A 557 16.99 27.32 12.67
CA LEU A 557 16.39 26.38 13.61
C LEU A 557 15.26 27.06 14.38
N LEU A 558 14.02 26.57 14.25
CA LEU A 558 12.85 27.10 14.95
C LEU A 558 12.69 26.40 16.30
N ALA A 559 12.77 27.15 17.39
CA ALA A 559 12.46 26.65 18.73
C ALA A 559 10.96 26.31 18.86
N THR A 560 10.64 25.12 19.33
CA THR A 560 9.25 24.66 19.50
C THR A 560 8.95 24.38 20.97
N PRO A 561 7.79 24.86 21.52
CA PRO A 561 7.40 24.63 22.90
C PRO A 561 6.90 23.20 23.12
N ALA A 562 6.43 22.94 24.33
CA ALA A 562 5.72 21.69 24.64
C ALA A 562 4.43 21.59 23.83
N ARG A 563 4.13 20.37 23.38
CA ARG A 563 2.91 20.04 22.63
C ARG A 563 2.20 18.88 23.30
N TYR A 564 0.89 18.90 23.24
CA TYR A 564 0.07 17.79 23.74
C TYR A 564 -1.14 17.59 22.85
N TRP A 565 -1.59 16.35 22.78
CA TRP A 565 -2.76 15.97 21.97
C TRP A 565 -3.57 14.90 22.67
N LEU A 566 -4.85 14.91 22.31
CA LEU A 566 -5.80 13.87 22.65
C LEU A 566 -6.59 13.54 21.38
N GLU A 567 -6.57 12.28 20.99
CA GLU A 567 -7.37 11.77 19.89
C GLU A 567 -8.31 10.66 20.38
N THR A 568 -9.55 10.68 19.93
CA THR A 568 -10.53 9.63 20.17
C THR A 568 -11.02 9.10 18.84
N LYS A 569 -10.96 7.78 18.66
CA LYS A 569 -11.46 7.06 17.49
C LYS A 569 -12.58 6.14 17.93
N TYR A 570 -13.71 6.16 17.21
CA TYR A 570 -14.82 5.25 17.43
C TYR A 570 -15.23 4.61 16.11
N ALA A 571 -15.33 3.26 16.09
CA ALA A 571 -15.90 2.51 14.98
C ALA A 571 -17.20 1.85 15.42
N SER A 572 -18.23 2.00 14.59
CA SER A 572 -19.55 1.41 14.80
C SER A 572 -19.52 -0.11 14.69
N PRO A 573 -20.55 -0.84 15.19
CA PRO A 573 -20.61 -2.30 15.07
C PRO A 573 -20.50 -2.77 13.62
N ARG A 574 -19.70 -3.82 13.42
CA ARG A 574 -19.48 -4.46 12.11
C ARG A 574 -20.74 -5.21 11.64
N GLY A 575 -20.82 -5.49 10.34
CA GLY A 575 -21.87 -6.32 9.76
C GLY A 575 -23.22 -5.62 9.55
N ASN A 576 -23.43 -4.38 10.01
CA ASN A 576 -24.62 -3.59 9.73
C ASN A 576 -24.60 -3.04 8.30
N ASN A 577 -25.79 -2.77 7.74
CA ASN A 577 -25.87 -2.15 6.40
C ASN A 577 -25.42 -0.69 6.39
N PHE A 578 -25.41 -0.04 7.54
CA PHE A 578 -24.79 1.26 7.76
C PHE A 578 -23.75 1.13 8.85
N THR A 579 -22.50 1.48 8.52
CA THR A 579 -21.38 1.57 9.45
C THR A 579 -20.75 2.95 9.35
N TYR A 580 -20.06 3.36 10.39
CA TYR A 580 -19.33 4.62 10.39
C TYR A 580 -18.17 4.59 11.37
N ASP A 581 -17.13 5.32 11.02
CA ASP A 581 -16.01 5.63 11.88
C ASP A 581 -15.98 7.14 12.15
N THR A 582 -15.62 7.52 13.36
CA THR A 582 -15.43 8.91 13.73
C THR A 582 -14.06 9.09 14.39
N ARG A 583 -13.45 10.24 14.15
CA ARG A 583 -12.22 10.65 14.81
C ARG A 583 -12.36 12.10 15.27
N LEU A 584 -12.05 12.34 16.53
CA LEU A 584 -11.93 13.66 17.14
C LEU A 584 -10.51 13.82 17.64
N GLU A 585 -9.80 14.83 17.20
CA GLU A 585 -8.48 15.18 17.67
C GLU A 585 -8.47 16.61 18.16
N VAL A 586 -7.97 16.82 19.37
CA VAL A 586 -7.65 18.13 19.93
C VAL A 586 -6.15 18.15 20.16
N LYS A 587 -5.48 19.14 19.59
CA LYS A 587 -4.03 19.30 19.73
C LYS A 587 -3.71 20.73 20.09
N TYR A 588 -2.81 20.89 21.03
CA TYR A 588 -2.15 22.15 21.31
C TYR A 588 -0.69 22.06 20.84
N ASP A 589 -0.31 22.93 19.95
CA ASP A 589 1.09 23.14 19.61
C ASP A 589 1.29 24.61 19.18
N ASP A 590 2.52 25.06 19.23
CA ASP A 590 2.86 26.45 18.93
C ASP A 590 2.81 26.78 17.43
N GLN A 591 2.74 25.74 16.60
CA GLN A 591 2.71 25.90 15.14
C GLN A 591 1.30 25.97 14.58
N GLU A 592 0.30 25.54 15.34
CA GLU A 592 -1.12 25.57 14.98
C GLU A 592 -1.98 26.09 16.16
N LYS A 593 -1.35 26.41 17.30
CA LYS A 593 -2.01 26.67 18.59
C LYS A 593 -3.05 25.61 18.90
N ASN A 594 -4.29 26.01 19.14
CA ASN A 594 -5.37 25.05 19.33
C ASN A 594 -5.85 24.55 17.98
N ARG A 595 -5.72 23.24 17.75
CA ARG A 595 -6.25 22.56 16.58
C ARG A 595 -7.37 21.62 16.99
N LEU A 596 -8.50 21.73 16.30
CA LEU A 596 -9.58 20.75 16.32
C LEU A 596 -9.66 20.06 14.96
N LYS A 597 -9.69 18.74 14.96
CA LYS A 597 -9.91 17.94 13.74
C LYS A 597 -11.03 16.95 13.97
N LEU A 598 -11.98 16.93 13.05
CA LEU A 598 -13.11 16.02 13.02
C LEU A 598 -13.06 15.22 11.72
N ILE A 599 -13.25 13.91 11.82
CA ILE A 599 -13.43 13.05 10.65
C ILE A 599 -14.66 12.18 10.90
N PHE A 600 -15.51 12.06 9.87
CA PHE A 600 -16.65 11.17 9.84
C PHE A 600 -16.61 10.35 8.55
N SER A 601 -16.56 9.03 8.67
CA SER A 601 -16.43 8.09 7.55
C SER A 601 -17.62 7.14 7.52
N PRO A 602 -18.77 7.54 6.92
CA PRO A 602 -19.94 6.68 6.76
C PRO A 602 -19.76 5.70 5.62
N GLN A 603 -20.34 4.49 5.78
CA GLN A 603 -20.43 3.48 4.75
C GLN A 603 -21.81 2.85 4.73
N LEU A 604 -22.47 2.87 3.58
CA LEU A 604 -23.81 2.35 3.38
C LEU A 604 -23.77 1.22 2.34
N TYR A 605 -24.10 0.01 2.78
CA TYR A 605 -24.21 -1.17 1.95
C TYR A 605 -25.69 -1.34 1.51
N LEU A 606 -25.99 -0.87 0.31
CA LEU A 606 -27.35 -0.87 -0.24
C LEU A 606 -27.77 -2.28 -0.69
N SER A 607 -26.80 -3.08 -1.16
CA SER A 607 -26.95 -4.49 -1.49
C SER A 607 -25.62 -5.22 -1.34
N GLU A 608 -25.57 -6.51 -1.66
CA GLU A 608 -24.31 -7.28 -1.72
C GLU A 608 -23.32 -6.69 -2.74
N SER A 609 -23.84 -6.07 -3.81
CA SER A 609 -23.05 -5.58 -4.96
C SER A 609 -23.00 -4.05 -5.07
N LEU A 610 -23.58 -3.31 -4.12
CA LEU A 610 -23.68 -1.84 -4.20
C LEU A 610 -23.33 -1.20 -2.87
N THR A 611 -22.26 -0.43 -2.86
CA THR A 611 -21.75 0.29 -1.69
C THR A 611 -21.62 1.78 -1.98
N LEU A 612 -22.03 2.62 -1.03
CA LEU A 612 -21.75 4.05 -1.00
C LEU A 612 -20.91 4.34 0.23
N GLY A 613 -19.70 4.82 0.04
CA GLY A 613 -18.75 5.21 1.09
C GLY A 613 -18.47 6.70 1.07
N GLY A 614 -18.04 7.24 2.20
CA GLY A 614 -17.61 8.62 2.29
C GLY A 614 -16.62 8.85 3.41
N LYS A 615 -15.89 9.96 3.32
CA LYS A 615 -15.05 10.51 4.38
C LYS A 615 -15.18 12.02 4.34
N LEU A 616 -15.73 12.58 5.39
CA LEU A 616 -15.84 14.02 5.57
C LEU A 616 -14.84 14.43 6.65
N SER A 617 -14.11 15.50 6.42
CA SER A 617 -13.13 16.01 7.38
C SER A 617 -13.23 17.52 7.53
N TYR A 618 -13.05 17.97 8.76
CA TYR A 618 -12.96 19.38 9.12
C TYR A 618 -11.77 19.56 10.05
N ARG A 619 -10.97 20.61 9.82
CA ARG A 619 -9.88 21.03 10.69
C ARG A 619 -9.92 22.52 10.87
N ASN A 620 -9.91 22.96 12.12
CA ASN A 620 -9.73 24.36 12.51
C ASN A 620 -8.35 24.54 13.15
N MET A 621 -7.63 25.56 12.73
CA MET A 621 -6.29 25.91 13.22
C MET A 621 -6.28 27.37 13.61
N GLN A 622 -5.90 27.69 14.87
CA GLN A 622 -5.93 29.06 15.36
C GLN A 622 -4.75 29.92 14.90
N GLU A 623 -3.61 29.24 14.61
CA GLU A 623 -2.43 29.89 14.07
C GLU A 623 -1.56 28.83 13.37
N TRP A 624 -1.82 28.63 12.09
CA TRP A 624 -1.07 27.69 11.28
C TRP A 624 0.15 28.39 10.69
N LEU A 625 1.35 28.07 11.16
CA LEU A 625 2.61 28.63 10.67
C LEU A 625 3.00 27.98 9.34
N ILE A 626 3.20 28.79 8.32
CA ILE A 626 3.69 28.43 6.99
C ILE A 626 4.92 29.26 6.67
N TRP A 627 5.92 28.66 6.02
CA TRP A 627 7.03 29.40 5.44
C TRP A 627 6.59 30.13 4.20
N ASP A 628 6.71 31.43 4.19
CA ASP A 628 6.44 32.30 3.04
C ASP A 628 7.75 32.49 2.26
N PHE A 629 7.78 32.01 1.03
CA PHE A 629 8.96 32.09 0.18
C PHE A 629 9.21 33.51 -0.39
N ASP A 630 8.20 34.33 -0.48
CA ASP A 630 8.31 35.70 -1.03
C ASP A 630 8.95 36.63 0.01
N THR A 631 8.51 36.55 1.25
CA THR A 631 9.04 37.37 2.33
C THR A 631 10.20 36.72 3.10
N GLN A 632 10.49 35.42 2.88
CA GLN A 632 11.48 34.62 3.60
C GLN A 632 11.23 34.64 5.12
N GLN A 633 9.96 34.51 5.52
CA GLN A 633 9.50 34.58 6.91
C GLN A 633 8.47 33.50 7.20
N LEU A 634 8.15 33.31 8.47
CA LEU A 634 7.02 32.49 8.88
C LEU A 634 5.75 33.35 8.95
N ALA A 635 4.71 32.95 8.26
CA ALA A 635 3.38 33.54 8.35
C ALA A 635 2.43 32.63 9.13
N GLY A 636 1.71 33.21 10.08
CA GLY A 636 0.69 32.52 10.88
C GLY A 636 -0.69 32.83 10.32
N PHE A 637 -1.48 31.77 10.13
CA PHE A 637 -2.83 31.85 9.57
C PHE A 637 -3.85 31.25 10.52
N LYS A 638 -4.95 31.94 10.74
CA LYS A 638 -6.17 31.29 11.23
C LYS A 638 -6.79 30.60 10.04
N ALA A 639 -6.92 29.28 10.10
CA ALA A 639 -7.31 28.51 8.93
C ALA A 639 -8.37 27.45 9.22
N GLU A 640 -9.24 27.26 8.25
CA GLU A 640 -10.19 26.17 8.18
C GLU A 640 -9.89 25.29 6.98
N ARG A 641 -9.85 23.98 7.19
CA ARG A 641 -9.66 23.01 6.12
C ARG A 641 -10.81 22.04 6.09
N TYR A 642 -11.38 21.89 4.94
CA TYR A 642 -12.48 20.99 4.62
C TYR A 642 -11.99 19.87 3.71
N GLY A 643 -12.59 18.68 3.83
CA GLY A 643 -12.33 17.58 2.91
C GLY A 643 -13.53 16.70 2.74
N ALA A 644 -13.74 16.23 1.53
CA ALA A 644 -14.73 15.21 1.21
C ALA A 644 -14.12 14.18 0.26
N ASP A 645 -14.33 12.90 0.55
CA ASP A 645 -14.04 11.77 -0.33
C ASP A 645 -15.34 10.96 -0.41
N ILE A 646 -15.90 10.80 -1.59
CA ILE A 646 -17.16 10.07 -1.81
C ILE A 646 -16.87 8.98 -2.82
N ARG A 647 -17.26 7.75 -2.49
CA ARG A 647 -17.05 6.54 -3.29
C ARG A 647 -18.38 5.85 -3.52
N PHE A 648 -18.55 5.39 -4.74
CA PHE A 648 -19.65 4.56 -5.16
C PHE A 648 -19.09 3.38 -5.92
N ASP A 649 -19.30 2.17 -5.38
CA ASP A 649 -18.83 0.93 -5.96
C ASP A 649 -20.02 0.04 -6.29
N TRP A 650 -20.15 -0.34 -7.56
CA TRP A 650 -21.24 -1.18 -8.06
C TRP A 650 -20.71 -2.31 -8.94
N TYR A 651 -21.12 -3.52 -8.63
CA TYR A 651 -20.78 -4.76 -9.32
C TYR A 651 -22.02 -5.35 -9.99
N PRO A 652 -22.38 -4.93 -11.23
CA PRO A 652 -23.53 -5.46 -11.97
C PRO A 652 -23.46 -6.96 -12.18
N SER A 653 -22.24 -7.51 -12.28
CA SER A 653 -21.95 -8.93 -12.35
C SER A 653 -20.54 -9.21 -11.83
N SER A 654 -20.15 -10.48 -11.67
CA SER A 654 -18.78 -10.88 -11.31
C SER A 654 -17.69 -10.40 -12.29
N ARG A 655 -18.07 -10.02 -13.51
CA ARG A 655 -17.17 -9.52 -14.56
C ARG A 655 -17.24 -8.01 -14.78
N GLN A 656 -18.14 -7.30 -14.11
CA GLN A 656 -18.38 -5.87 -14.34
C GLN A 656 -18.23 -5.10 -13.06
N GLU A 657 -17.56 -3.97 -13.15
CA GLU A 657 -17.34 -3.05 -12.05
C GLU A 657 -17.53 -1.62 -12.54
N VAL A 658 -18.32 -0.83 -11.80
CA VAL A 658 -18.45 0.61 -11.96
C VAL A 658 -18.02 1.25 -10.65
N ARG A 659 -17.02 2.12 -10.71
CA ARG A 659 -16.57 2.91 -9.56
C ARG A 659 -16.66 4.40 -9.86
N LEU A 660 -17.15 5.16 -8.88
CA LEU A 660 -17.04 6.61 -8.87
C LEU A 660 -16.29 7.03 -7.62
N LYS A 661 -15.31 7.90 -7.79
CA LYS A 661 -14.55 8.52 -6.72
C LYS A 661 -14.59 10.03 -6.93
N PHE A 662 -15.11 10.74 -5.95
CA PHE A 662 -15.08 12.20 -5.90
C PHE A 662 -14.28 12.63 -4.68
N GLN A 663 -13.31 13.50 -4.87
CA GLN A 663 -12.49 14.06 -3.80
C GLN A 663 -12.50 15.59 -3.86
N TRP A 664 -12.51 16.21 -2.70
CA TRP A 664 -12.42 17.64 -2.54
C TRP A 664 -11.61 18.02 -1.31
N VAL A 665 -10.77 19.04 -1.47
CA VAL A 665 -10.07 19.73 -0.39
C VAL A 665 -10.31 21.23 -0.56
N GLY A 666 -10.86 21.87 0.48
CA GLY A 666 -10.99 23.32 0.56
C GLY A 666 -10.17 23.85 1.74
N ILE A 667 -9.47 24.94 1.56
CA ILE A 667 -8.72 25.66 2.60
C ILE A 667 -9.08 27.13 2.52
N ASP A 668 -9.38 27.68 3.66
CA ASP A 668 -9.58 29.10 3.89
C ASP A 668 -8.65 29.58 4.97
N ALA A 669 -7.84 30.60 4.71
CA ALA A 669 -6.74 31.02 5.58
C ALA A 669 -6.60 32.54 5.62
N GLU A 670 -6.91 33.10 6.80
CA GLU A 670 -6.72 34.53 7.12
C GLU A 670 -5.37 34.71 7.81
N GLN A 671 -4.54 35.60 7.30
CA GLN A 671 -3.25 35.92 7.91
C GLN A 671 -3.46 36.66 9.23
N VAL A 672 -2.79 36.18 10.28
CA VAL A 672 -2.88 36.78 11.62
C VAL A 672 -1.62 37.59 11.92
N GLU A 673 -0.46 36.97 11.82
CA GLU A 673 0.82 37.57 12.14
C GLU A 673 1.93 37.01 11.26
N SER A 674 2.99 37.79 11.04
CA SER A 674 4.23 37.33 10.42
C SER A 674 5.38 37.37 11.39
N TYR A 675 6.33 36.48 11.25
CA TYR A 675 7.43 36.32 12.17
C TYR A 675 8.78 36.22 11.47
N GLN A 676 9.74 36.97 11.95
CA GLN A 676 11.16 36.75 11.65
C GLN A 676 11.73 35.75 12.65
N LEU A 677 12.61 34.88 12.14
CA LEU A 677 13.34 33.94 12.98
C LEU A 677 14.62 34.60 13.51
N ASN A 678 14.78 34.64 14.82
CA ASN A 678 16.01 35.06 15.46
C ASN A 678 17.08 33.95 15.44
N SER A 679 18.34 34.32 15.59
CA SER A 679 19.46 33.37 15.62
C SER A 679 19.38 32.31 16.75
N ASN A 680 18.59 32.59 17.82
CA ASN A 680 18.35 31.65 18.92
C ASN A 680 17.11 30.76 18.70
N GLY A 681 16.50 30.79 17.50
CA GLY A 681 15.32 30.02 17.17
C GLY A 681 13.98 30.59 17.61
N SER A 682 13.97 31.72 18.33
CA SER A 682 12.73 32.37 18.76
C SER A 682 12.10 33.17 17.61
N LEU A 683 10.76 33.28 17.63
CA LEU A 683 10.00 34.10 16.70
C LEU A 683 9.88 35.54 17.23
N GLN A 684 10.08 36.51 16.34
CA GLN A 684 9.84 37.92 16.56
C GLN A 684 8.81 38.43 15.56
N LEU A 685 7.82 39.19 16.04
CA LEU A 685 6.81 39.80 15.17
C LEU A 685 7.48 40.68 14.10
N SER A 686 7.00 40.51 12.86
CA SER A 686 7.43 41.27 11.69
C SER A 686 6.32 42.21 11.25
N SER A 687 6.70 43.33 10.66
CA SER A 687 5.76 44.26 9.99
C SER A 687 5.40 43.85 8.57
N SER A 688 6.06 42.84 8.00
CA SER A 688 5.76 42.28 6.70
C SER A 688 4.48 41.45 6.80
N ALA A 689 3.51 41.67 5.93
CA ALA A 689 2.29 40.89 5.88
C ALA A 689 2.36 39.90 4.71
N ALA A 690 2.01 38.64 4.95
CA ALA A 690 1.65 37.70 3.92
C ALA A 690 0.22 37.99 3.43
N SER A 691 -0.18 37.47 2.30
CA SER A 691 -1.57 37.59 1.85
C SER A 691 -2.42 36.48 2.49
N ASP A 692 -3.68 36.80 2.78
CA ASP A 692 -4.72 35.79 2.97
C ASP A 692 -4.77 34.86 1.77
N PHE A 693 -5.29 33.66 1.93
CA PHE A 693 -5.49 32.80 0.77
C PHE A 693 -6.65 31.83 0.95
N SER A 694 -7.33 31.56 -0.14
CA SER A 694 -8.28 30.47 -0.26
C SER A 694 -7.86 29.52 -1.39
N LEU A 695 -8.05 28.22 -1.14
CA LEU A 695 -7.71 27.18 -2.11
C LEU A 695 -8.80 26.11 -2.15
N SER A 696 -9.15 25.68 -3.34
CA SER A 696 -10.04 24.54 -3.55
C SER A 696 -9.54 23.65 -4.65
N ASP A 697 -9.45 22.35 -4.37
CA ASP A 697 -9.02 21.34 -5.31
C ASP A 697 -10.04 20.22 -5.37
N THR A 698 -10.45 19.79 -6.57
CA THR A 698 -11.47 18.77 -6.80
C THR A 698 -10.98 17.73 -7.79
N ALA A 699 -11.29 16.48 -7.53
CA ALA A 699 -11.05 15.37 -8.46
C ALA A 699 -12.26 14.45 -8.53
N LEU A 700 -12.72 14.16 -9.75
CA LEU A 700 -13.74 13.16 -10.03
C LEU A 700 -13.17 12.12 -10.98
N GLN A 701 -13.36 10.85 -10.66
CA GLN A 701 -13.11 9.75 -11.58
C GLN A 701 -14.33 8.83 -11.62
N VAL A 702 -14.74 8.44 -12.83
CA VAL A 702 -15.72 7.39 -13.09
C VAL A 702 -15.03 6.32 -13.90
N ARG A 703 -14.97 5.09 -13.39
CA ARG A 703 -14.31 3.96 -14.03
C ARG A 703 -15.31 2.82 -14.26
N TYR A 704 -15.37 2.31 -15.47
CA TYR A 704 -16.00 1.06 -15.81
C TYR A 704 -14.95 0.04 -16.20
N ARG A 705 -15.00 -1.16 -15.62
CA ARG A 705 -14.19 -2.31 -15.99
C ARG A 705 -15.07 -3.47 -16.41
N TYR A 706 -14.68 -4.10 -17.53
CA TYR A 706 -15.26 -5.37 -17.97
C TYR A 706 -14.16 -6.42 -18.13
N GLN A 707 -14.25 -7.51 -17.39
CA GLN A 707 -13.31 -8.62 -17.44
C GLN A 707 -13.71 -9.59 -18.58
N LEU A 708 -12.90 -9.61 -19.65
CA LEU A 708 -13.09 -10.52 -20.79
C LEU A 708 -12.75 -11.96 -20.43
N ALA A 709 -11.60 -12.14 -19.76
CA ALA A 709 -11.03 -13.38 -19.26
C ALA A 709 -10.16 -13.05 -18.03
N PRO A 710 -9.67 -14.04 -17.27
CA PRO A 710 -8.69 -13.76 -16.21
C PRO A 710 -7.53 -12.91 -16.73
N LEU A 711 -7.19 -11.84 -16.02
CA LEU A 711 -6.18 -10.83 -16.37
C LEU A 711 -6.38 -10.09 -17.71
N SER A 712 -7.56 -10.24 -18.33
CA SER A 712 -7.91 -9.58 -19.59
C SER A 712 -9.09 -8.64 -19.38
N ASN A 713 -8.88 -7.34 -19.57
CA ASN A 713 -9.84 -6.32 -19.19
C ASN A 713 -10.03 -5.25 -20.27
N ILE A 714 -11.25 -4.72 -20.31
CA ILE A 714 -11.57 -3.45 -20.94
C ILE A 714 -11.80 -2.42 -19.86
N PHE A 715 -11.21 -1.25 -19.99
CA PHE A 715 -11.43 -0.10 -19.12
C PHE A 715 -11.99 1.07 -19.92
N LEU A 716 -12.94 1.77 -19.32
CA LEU A 716 -13.38 3.08 -19.73
C LEU A 716 -13.34 4.00 -18.51
N VAL A 717 -12.57 5.06 -18.59
CA VAL A 717 -12.33 5.99 -17.48
C VAL A 717 -12.65 7.40 -17.92
N TYR A 718 -13.45 8.10 -17.14
CA TYR A 718 -13.62 9.54 -17.23
C TYR A 718 -13.01 10.16 -15.98
N SER A 719 -12.16 11.17 -16.14
CA SER A 719 -11.55 11.90 -15.05
C SER A 719 -11.73 13.41 -15.28
N ARG A 720 -11.93 14.13 -14.16
CA ARG A 720 -12.03 15.59 -14.15
C ARG A 720 -11.32 16.13 -12.92
N GLY A 721 -10.42 17.08 -13.09
CA GLY A 721 -9.76 17.86 -12.06
C GLY A 721 -10.13 19.33 -12.15
N GLY A 722 -10.41 19.97 -11.02
CA GLY A 722 -10.69 21.38 -10.94
C GLY A 722 -9.91 22.03 -9.80
N TYR A 723 -9.41 23.23 -10.02
CA TYR A 723 -8.59 23.98 -9.08
C TYR A 723 -9.04 25.44 -9.01
N PHE A 724 -9.04 26.00 -7.82
CA PHE A 724 -9.28 27.42 -7.54
C PHE A 724 -8.29 27.90 -6.50
N ALA A 725 -7.71 29.07 -6.68
CA ALA A 725 -6.95 29.79 -5.68
C ALA A 725 -7.25 31.28 -5.73
N SER A 726 -7.24 31.94 -4.58
CA SER A 726 -7.47 33.38 -4.42
C SER A 726 -6.60 33.90 -3.28
N ASP A 727 -6.26 35.17 -3.35
CA ASP A 727 -5.58 35.92 -2.27
C ASP A 727 -6.57 36.47 -1.22
N ASP A 728 -7.86 36.07 -1.28
CA ASP A 728 -8.89 36.40 -0.32
C ASP A 728 -9.12 35.20 0.64
N GLY A 729 -9.11 35.44 1.94
CA GLY A 729 -9.26 34.45 2.99
C GLY A 729 -10.65 34.47 3.66
N ASP A 730 -11.73 34.65 2.93
CA ASP A 730 -13.10 34.68 3.48
C ASP A 730 -14.08 33.91 2.58
N GLU A 731 -13.67 32.70 2.22
CA GLU A 731 -14.45 31.82 1.33
C GLU A 731 -14.99 30.63 2.12
N GLY A 732 -16.26 30.62 2.44
CA GLY A 732 -16.88 29.48 3.12
C GLY A 732 -16.82 28.16 2.32
N ALA A 733 -16.92 27.03 3.00
CA ALA A 733 -16.81 25.66 2.44
C ALA A 733 -17.63 25.45 1.15
N ARG A 734 -18.88 25.96 1.10
CA ARG A 734 -19.76 25.83 -0.07
C ARG A 734 -19.23 26.58 -1.29
N THR A 735 -18.73 27.79 -1.07
CA THR A 735 -18.18 28.64 -2.14
C THR A 735 -16.90 28.02 -2.69
N LEU A 736 -16.01 27.53 -1.81
CA LEU A 736 -14.79 26.84 -2.19
C LEU A 736 -15.09 25.60 -3.04
N LEU A 737 -16.05 24.76 -2.62
CA LEU A 737 -16.44 23.59 -3.40
C LEU A 737 -16.94 23.98 -4.79
N HIS A 738 -17.77 25.02 -4.89
CA HIS A 738 -18.34 25.47 -6.15
C HIS A 738 -17.26 26.04 -7.07
N LYS A 739 -16.40 26.92 -6.56
CA LYS A 739 -15.31 27.51 -7.33
C LYS A 739 -14.28 26.46 -7.79
N GLY A 740 -13.92 25.50 -6.94
CA GLY A 740 -13.05 24.39 -7.32
C GLY A 740 -13.68 23.49 -8.38
N TRP A 741 -14.98 23.23 -8.27
CA TRP A 741 -15.69 22.44 -9.27
C TRP A 741 -15.77 23.16 -10.63
N ASP A 742 -16.02 24.44 -10.67
CA ASP A 742 -16.14 25.24 -11.89
C ASP A 742 -14.76 25.55 -12.52
N GLY A 743 -13.69 25.53 -11.73
CA GLY A 743 -12.32 25.81 -12.16
C GLY A 743 -11.64 24.62 -12.85
N VAL A 744 -12.24 24.09 -13.93
CA VAL A 744 -11.73 22.91 -14.65
C VAL A 744 -10.33 23.15 -15.19
N GLN A 745 -9.37 22.32 -14.76
CA GLN A 745 -7.98 22.34 -15.25
C GLN A 745 -7.70 21.18 -16.20
N VAL A 746 -8.24 20.00 -15.88
CA VAL A 746 -8.02 18.76 -16.62
C VAL A 746 -9.34 18.02 -16.78
N GLU A 747 -9.60 17.54 -17.96
CA GLU A 747 -10.70 16.61 -18.25
C GLU A 747 -10.19 15.55 -19.21
N SER A 748 -10.43 14.26 -18.92
CA SER A 748 -9.93 13.17 -19.75
C SER A 748 -10.92 12.03 -19.88
N ILE A 749 -10.89 11.37 -21.06
CA ILE A 749 -11.57 10.10 -21.32
C ILE A 749 -10.52 9.13 -21.81
N ILE A 750 -10.42 7.99 -21.14
CA ILE A 750 -9.47 6.92 -21.50
C ILE A 750 -10.26 5.64 -21.79
N ALA A 751 -9.96 5.01 -22.93
CA ALA A 751 -10.42 3.67 -23.26
C ALA A 751 -9.20 2.76 -23.43
N LYS A 752 -9.15 1.62 -22.72
CA LYS A 752 -8.02 0.69 -22.72
C LYS A 752 -8.51 -0.76 -22.84
N VAL A 753 -7.82 -1.51 -23.65
CA VAL A 753 -7.99 -2.97 -23.74
C VAL A 753 -6.65 -3.63 -23.51
N ARG A 754 -6.60 -4.56 -22.55
CA ARG A 754 -5.45 -5.43 -22.27
C ARG A 754 -5.92 -6.87 -22.32
N TYR A 755 -5.19 -7.74 -23.00
CA TYR A 755 -5.57 -9.14 -23.15
C TYR A 755 -4.39 -10.06 -22.88
N ARG A 756 -4.63 -11.19 -22.19
CA ARG A 756 -3.64 -12.23 -21.89
C ARG A 756 -3.72 -13.35 -22.93
N PHE A 757 -2.58 -13.70 -23.51
CA PHE A 757 -2.38 -14.85 -24.39
C PHE A 757 -1.48 -15.89 -23.74
#